data_122af3fe7e4939eaeb32e29442e7d190
#
_entry.id   122af3fe7e4939eaeb32e29442e7d190
#
_cell.length_a   1.000
_cell.length_b   1.000
_cell.length_c   1.000
_cell.angle_alpha   90.00
_cell.angle_beta   90.00
_cell.angle_gamma   90.00
#
_symmetry.space_group_name_H-M   'P 1'
#
loop_
_entity.id
_entity.type
_entity.pdbx_description
1 polymer ?
#
loop_
_entity_poly.entity_id
_entity_poly.type
_entity_poly.pdbx_seq_one_letter_code
_entity_poly.pdbx_strand_id
1 'polypeptide(L)'
;MGAGMDRQQQSNRQGGRLMNYFLTGGTGFIGRFLVEKLLARGGTVHVLVREQSQDKLDKLRERWGADETQVKAVIGDLTSKNLGIDAKTMKALKGKIDHFFHLAAVYDMGADEEAQQATNIEGTRAAVNAAEAMGAKHFHHVSSIAAAGLFKGIFREDMFEEAEKLDHPYLRTKHESEKVVREECKVPFRIYRPGMVIGHTATGEMDKVDGPYYFFKMIQKIRHALPQWVPTIGVEGGRLNIVPVDFVVNAMDHIAHLEGEDGKCFHLVDTDPYKVGEILNIFSEAGHAPRMGMRIDSRMFGFIPPFIRQSLKNLPPVKRLTSAILDDMGIPPSVMSFINYPTRFDARETERVLKGTGIEVPRLPDYAPVIWDYWERNLDPDLFKDRTLKGTVEGRVCVVTGATSGIGLATAQKLADAGAILVIGARKLERLKEVAAELESRGASVHAYPCDFSDMDACDEFVKTVLDNHGQVDVLVNNAGRSIRRSLDLSFDRFHDFERTMQLNYFGSVRLIMGFAPKMLENRRGHVVNISSIGVLTNAPRFSAYVASKSALDAFSRCAASEWSDRNVTFTTINMPLVKTPMIAPTKIYDSVPTLTPDEAATMVADAIVYRPKRIATRLGIFAQVLHALAPKMAEIVMNTGYRMFPDSPAAAGS
;
A
#
# COMPACT_ATOMS: atom_id res chain seq x y z
N MET A 1 -37.86 13.78 -23.07
CA MET A 1 -37.82 12.32 -23.27
C MET A 1 -38.22 11.63 -21.98
N GLY A 2 -39.51 11.66 -21.64
CA GLY A 2 -40.03 11.27 -20.34
C GLY A 2 -41.28 10.40 -20.39
N ALA A 3 -41.47 9.59 -21.47
CA ALA A 3 -42.68 8.80 -21.64
C ALA A 3 -42.44 7.27 -21.90
N GLY A 4 -41.21 6.81 -21.85
CA GLY A 4 -40.85 5.42 -22.13
C GLY A 4 -40.61 4.53 -20.87
N MET A 5 -40.33 5.11 -19.73
CA MET A 5 -40.03 4.35 -18.49
C MET A 5 -41.26 3.88 -17.71
N ASP A 6 -42.41 4.52 -17.94
CA ASP A 6 -43.63 4.23 -17.15
C ASP A 6 -44.41 3.00 -17.63
N ARG A 7 -44.18 2.50 -18.84
CA ARG A 7 -44.93 1.35 -19.37
C ARG A 7 -44.39 -0.02 -18.96
N GLN A 8 -43.12 -0.14 -18.65
CA GLN A 8 -42.55 -1.41 -18.14
C GLN A 8 -42.83 -1.62 -16.63
N GLN A 9 -42.97 -0.56 -15.83
CA GLN A 9 -43.37 -0.65 -14.43
C GLN A 9 -44.88 -0.93 -14.23
N GLN A 10 -45.73 -0.59 -15.20
CA GLN A 10 -47.16 -0.86 -15.10
C GLN A 10 -47.55 -2.30 -15.54
N SER A 11 -46.73 -2.98 -16.33
CA SER A 11 -47.03 -4.36 -16.77
C SER A 11 -46.78 -5.41 -15.66
N ASN A 12 -45.98 -5.12 -14.66
CA ASN A 12 -45.69 -6.07 -13.55
C ASN A 12 -46.63 -5.97 -12.34
N ARG A 13 -47.65 -5.12 -12.37
CA ARG A 13 -48.63 -4.93 -11.29
C ARG A 13 -49.92 -5.78 -11.42
N GLN A 14 -50.00 -6.66 -12.39
CA GLN A 14 -51.16 -7.55 -12.50
C GLN A 14 -50.82 -8.95 -11.98
N GLY A 15 -51.13 -9.23 -10.69
CA GLY A 15 -51.44 -10.55 -10.20
C GLY A 15 -50.29 -11.48 -9.79
N GLY A 16 -49.06 -11.02 -9.71
CA GLY A 16 -47.94 -11.88 -9.29
C GLY A 16 -47.77 -11.94 -7.75
N ARG A 17 -47.78 -13.13 -7.18
CA ARG A 17 -47.39 -13.36 -5.77
C ARG A 17 -45.99 -12.74 -5.54
N LEU A 18 -45.80 -11.88 -4.51
CA LEU A 18 -44.51 -11.37 -4.09
C LEU A 18 -43.57 -12.55 -3.77
N MET A 19 -42.41 -12.58 -4.40
CA MET A 19 -41.39 -13.60 -4.15
C MET A 19 -40.67 -13.38 -2.82
N ASN A 20 -40.33 -14.48 -2.17
CA ASN A 20 -39.52 -14.46 -0.95
C ASN A 20 -38.13 -15.04 -1.24
N TYR A 21 -37.16 -14.27 -0.91
CA TYR A 21 -35.75 -14.59 -1.09
C TYR A 21 -35.10 -14.88 0.26
N PHE A 22 -34.18 -15.82 0.32
CA PHE A 22 -33.32 -16.04 1.46
C PHE A 22 -31.86 -15.93 1.01
N LEU A 23 -31.03 -15.12 1.70
CA LEU A 23 -29.64 -14.91 1.34
C LEU A 23 -28.70 -15.18 2.51
N THR A 24 -27.69 -16.02 2.29
CA THR A 24 -26.46 -15.98 3.10
C THR A 24 -25.47 -15.06 2.42
N GLY A 25 -24.72 -14.27 3.18
CA GLY A 25 -23.78 -13.32 2.63
C GLY A 25 -24.40 -12.06 1.98
N GLY A 26 -25.68 -11.78 2.26
CA GLY A 26 -26.39 -10.60 1.73
C GLY A 26 -25.79 -9.26 2.11
N THR A 27 -25.00 -9.18 3.20
CA THR A 27 -24.26 -7.97 3.61
C THR A 27 -22.84 -7.88 3.02
N GLY A 28 -22.42 -8.88 2.24
CA GLY A 28 -21.14 -8.91 1.55
C GLY A 28 -21.14 -8.12 0.24
N PHE A 29 -20.01 -8.12 -0.45
CA PHE A 29 -19.80 -7.30 -1.65
C PHE A 29 -20.83 -7.61 -2.76
N ILE A 30 -20.90 -8.83 -3.25
CA ILE A 30 -21.89 -9.22 -4.28
C ILE A 30 -23.30 -9.17 -3.71
N GLY A 31 -23.46 -9.64 -2.45
CA GLY A 31 -24.77 -9.78 -1.81
C GLY A 31 -25.55 -8.48 -1.70
N ARG A 32 -24.88 -7.36 -1.33
CA ARG A 32 -25.59 -6.08 -1.18
C ARG A 32 -26.15 -5.53 -2.49
N PHE A 33 -25.46 -5.74 -3.62
CA PHE A 33 -25.97 -5.35 -4.93
C PHE A 33 -27.06 -6.31 -5.43
N LEU A 34 -26.96 -7.60 -5.08
CA LEU A 34 -28.01 -8.55 -5.39
C LEU A 34 -29.28 -8.25 -4.63
N VAL A 35 -29.22 -7.94 -3.33
CA VAL A 35 -30.39 -7.54 -2.52
C VAL A 35 -31.09 -6.34 -3.15
N GLU A 36 -30.36 -5.35 -3.63
CA GLU A 36 -30.91 -4.18 -4.32
C GLU A 36 -31.72 -4.57 -5.56
N LYS A 37 -31.22 -5.53 -6.37
CA LYS A 37 -31.95 -6.05 -7.55
C LYS A 37 -33.21 -6.82 -7.16
N LEU A 38 -33.14 -7.67 -6.13
CA LEU A 38 -34.29 -8.45 -5.67
C LEU A 38 -35.39 -7.56 -5.07
N LEU A 39 -35.01 -6.47 -4.38
CA LEU A 39 -35.94 -5.45 -3.90
C LEU A 39 -36.62 -4.70 -5.06
N ALA A 40 -35.88 -4.39 -6.12
CA ALA A 40 -36.45 -3.75 -7.31
C ALA A 40 -37.51 -4.62 -8.01
N ARG A 41 -37.47 -5.94 -7.81
CA ARG A 41 -38.54 -6.88 -8.25
C ARG A 41 -39.74 -6.87 -7.35
N GLY A 42 -39.72 -6.16 -6.22
CA GLY A 42 -40.84 -6.10 -5.25
C GLY A 42 -40.88 -7.26 -4.27
N GLY A 43 -39.83 -8.07 -4.16
CA GLY A 43 -39.76 -9.23 -3.28
C GLY A 43 -39.44 -8.91 -1.82
N THR A 44 -39.72 -9.83 -0.90
CA THR A 44 -39.24 -9.81 0.48
C THR A 44 -37.92 -10.57 0.58
N VAL A 45 -36.89 -9.94 1.16
CA VAL A 45 -35.55 -10.51 1.27
C VAL A 45 -35.23 -10.84 2.73
N HIS A 46 -34.97 -12.13 3.02
CA HIS A 46 -34.50 -12.60 4.31
C HIS A 46 -32.98 -12.73 4.27
N VAL A 47 -32.26 -11.99 5.09
CA VAL A 47 -30.80 -11.97 5.10
C VAL A 47 -30.28 -12.64 6.37
N LEU A 48 -29.50 -13.70 6.23
CA LEU A 48 -28.79 -14.34 7.35
C LEU A 48 -27.69 -13.39 7.84
N VAL A 49 -27.75 -13.03 9.12
CA VAL A 49 -26.77 -12.18 9.79
C VAL A 49 -26.43 -12.71 11.18
N ARG A 50 -25.17 -12.52 11.62
CA ARG A 50 -24.80 -12.76 13.01
C ARG A 50 -25.37 -11.62 13.88
N GLU A 51 -25.64 -11.91 15.13
CA GLU A 51 -26.18 -10.94 16.09
C GLU A 51 -25.38 -9.64 16.12
N GLN A 52 -24.06 -9.74 16.14
CA GLN A 52 -23.12 -8.60 16.12
C GLN A 52 -23.05 -7.84 14.78
N SER A 53 -23.73 -8.31 13.75
CA SER A 53 -23.71 -7.71 12.40
C SER A 53 -25.04 -7.06 12.01
N GLN A 54 -25.96 -6.92 12.94
CA GLN A 54 -27.28 -6.30 12.70
C GLN A 54 -27.12 -4.83 12.30
N ASP A 55 -26.28 -4.06 13.01
CA ASP A 55 -26.01 -2.64 12.68
C ASP A 55 -25.53 -2.45 11.23
N LYS A 56 -24.79 -3.44 10.70
CA LYS A 56 -24.36 -3.41 9.30
C LYS A 56 -25.55 -3.57 8.35
N LEU A 57 -26.49 -4.44 8.68
CA LEU A 57 -27.69 -4.63 7.89
C LEU A 57 -28.59 -3.40 7.92
N ASP A 58 -28.69 -2.75 9.08
CA ASP A 58 -29.52 -1.55 9.24
C ASP A 58 -29.01 -0.39 8.38
N LYS A 59 -27.69 -0.16 8.36
CA LYS A 59 -27.05 0.80 7.44
C LYS A 59 -27.30 0.47 5.96
N LEU A 60 -27.35 -0.83 5.62
CA LEU A 60 -27.67 -1.26 4.26
C LEU A 60 -29.16 -1.06 3.92
N ARG A 61 -30.07 -1.26 4.88
CA ARG A 61 -31.50 -0.93 4.71
C ARG A 61 -31.70 0.55 4.37
N GLU A 62 -31.03 1.44 5.13
CA GLU A 62 -31.03 2.88 4.83
C GLU A 62 -30.55 3.17 3.39
N ARG A 63 -29.45 2.54 3.00
CA ARG A 63 -28.90 2.67 1.64
C ARG A 63 -29.89 2.21 0.56
N TRP A 64 -30.58 1.09 0.79
CA TRP A 64 -31.57 0.54 -0.15
C TRP A 64 -32.92 1.26 -0.12
N GLY A 65 -33.13 2.17 0.85
CA GLY A 65 -34.44 2.78 1.10
C GLY A 65 -35.50 1.74 1.46
N ALA A 66 -35.10 0.65 2.11
CA ALA A 66 -35.95 -0.48 2.47
C ALA A 66 -36.14 -0.56 3.98
N ASP A 67 -37.32 -1.00 4.39
CA ASP A 67 -37.67 -1.20 5.80
C ASP A 67 -37.51 -2.68 6.23
N GLU A 68 -37.80 -2.95 7.51
CA GLU A 68 -37.74 -4.28 8.09
C GLU A 68 -38.80 -5.26 7.53
N THR A 69 -39.83 -4.75 6.87
CA THR A 69 -40.85 -5.61 6.22
C THR A 69 -40.38 -6.13 4.89
N GLN A 70 -39.53 -5.37 4.19
CA GLN A 70 -38.94 -5.68 2.89
C GLN A 70 -37.63 -6.47 3.03
N VAL A 71 -36.77 -6.06 3.99
CA VAL A 71 -35.50 -6.76 4.30
C VAL A 71 -35.52 -7.23 5.75
N LYS A 72 -35.69 -8.53 5.93
CA LYS A 72 -35.81 -9.16 7.25
C LYS A 72 -34.48 -9.78 7.69
N ALA A 73 -34.00 -9.39 8.87
CA ALA A 73 -32.88 -10.06 9.50
C ALA A 73 -33.29 -11.46 9.97
N VAL A 74 -32.47 -12.45 9.65
CA VAL A 74 -32.55 -13.79 10.22
C VAL A 74 -31.24 -14.02 10.98
N ILE A 75 -31.36 -14.15 12.31
CA ILE A 75 -30.18 -14.35 13.16
C ILE A 75 -29.72 -15.79 13.03
N GLY A 76 -28.39 -15.92 12.77
CA GLY A 76 -27.76 -17.22 12.65
C GLY A 76 -26.26 -17.14 12.33
N ASP A 77 -25.64 -18.30 12.19
CA ASP A 77 -24.21 -18.43 11.88
C ASP A 77 -23.99 -19.55 10.86
N LEU A 78 -23.23 -19.24 9.81
CA LEU A 78 -22.95 -20.14 8.70
C LEU A 78 -22.26 -21.46 9.13
N THR A 79 -21.46 -21.40 10.19
CA THR A 79 -20.71 -22.56 10.71
C THR A 79 -21.54 -23.47 11.62
N SER A 80 -22.77 -23.08 11.91
CA SER A 80 -23.67 -23.83 12.79
C SER A 80 -24.63 -24.70 12.02
N LYS A 81 -25.05 -25.84 12.63
CA LYS A 81 -26.07 -26.72 12.06
C LYS A 81 -27.34 -25.93 11.73
N ASN A 82 -27.89 -26.14 10.55
CA ASN A 82 -29.06 -25.40 10.03
C ASN A 82 -28.86 -23.87 10.09
N LEU A 83 -27.64 -23.42 9.86
CA LEU A 83 -27.24 -21.97 9.94
C LEU A 83 -27.47 -21.33 11.32
N GLY A 84 -27.59 -22.10 12.41
CA GLY A 84 -27.88 -21.59 13.74
C GLY A 84 -29.24 -20.89 13.89
N ILE A 85 -30.14 -21.05 12.93
CA ILE A 85 -31.46 -20.43 12.94
C ILE A 85 -32.34 -21.15 13.94
N ASP A 86 -33.06 -20.40 14.78
CA ASP A 86 -33.97 -21.00 15.77
C ASP A 86 -35.16 -21.73 15.15
N ALA A 87 -35.70 -22.70 15.87
CA ALA A 87 -36.78 -23.58 15.37
C ALA A 87 -38.08 -22.84 15.02
N LYS A 88 -38.38 -21.74 15.70
CA LYS A 88 -39.56 -20.91 15.45
C LYS A 88 -39.41 -20.16 14.11
N THR A 89 -38.29 -19.58 13.86
CA THR A 89 -37.95 -18.88 12.60
C THR A 89 -37.90 -19.87 11.45
N MET A 90 -37.24 -21.04 11.62
CA MET A 90 -37.24 -22.11 10.60
C MET A 90 -38.66 -22.55 10.23
N LYS A 91 -39.53 -22.78 11.23
CA LYS A 91 -40.94 -23.13 11.01
C LYS A 91 -41.69 -22.00 10.30
N ALA A 92 -41.42 -20.75 10.63
CA ALA A 92 -42.07 -19.60 10.01
C ALA A 92 -41.71 -19.42 8.52
N LEU A 93 -40.49 -19.83 8.10
CA LEU A 93 -39.99 -19.75 6.73
C LEU A 93 -40.35 -20.95 5.88
N LYS A 94 -40.78 -22.07 6.49
CA LYS A 94 -41.07 -23.32 5.80
C LYS A 94 -42.15 -23.14 4.73
N GLY A 95 -41.84 -23.55 3.47
CA GLY A 95 -42.69 -23.47 2.30
C GLY A 95 -42.90 -22.05 1.75
N LYS A 96 -42.17 -21.06 2.27
CA LYS A 96 -42.35 -19.69 1.83
C LYS A 96 -41.21 -19.18 0.94
N ILE A 97 -40.04 -19.80 0.98
CA ILE A 97 -38.86 -19.34 0.24
C ILE A 97 -38.93 -19.80 -1.22
N ASP A 98 -38.95 -18.85 -2.13
CA ASP A 98 -38.95 -19.17 -3.57
C ASP A 98 -37.51 -19.38 -4.05
N HIS A 99 -36.52 -18.50 -3.67
CA HIS A 99 -35.14 -18.60 -4.03
C HIS A 99 -34.24 -18.49 -2.81
N PHE A 100 -33.34 -19.43 -2.64
CA PHE A 100 -32.29 -19.42 -1.60
C PHE A 100 -30.95 -19.17 -2.25
N PHE A 101 -30.33 -18.00 -2.01
CA PHE A 101 -29.02 -17.62 -2.52
C PHE A 101 -27.94 -17.85 -1.47
N HIS A 102 -26.96 -18.66 -1.81
CA HIS A 102 -25.80 -18.92 -0.97
C HIS A 102 -24.56 -18.22 -1.55
N LEU A 103 -24.24 -17.01 -1.01
CA LEU A 103 -23.08 -16.20 -1.40
C LEU A 103 -22.00 -16.15 -0.32
N ALA A 104 -22.33 -16.56 0.91
CA ALA A 104 -21.39 -16.49 2.02
C ALA A 104 -20.22 -17.45 1.80
N ALA A 105 -19.02 -16.92 1.75
CA ALA A 105 -17.76 -17.67 1.66
C ALA A 105 -16.60 -16.81 2.19
N VAL A 106 -15.56 -17.46 2.71
CA VAL A 106 -14.27 -16.84 2.94
C VAL A 106 -13.45 -16.96 1.65
N TYR A 107 -13.06 -15.82 1.06
CA TYR A 107 -12.30 -15.80 -0.18
C TYR A 107 -10.91 -15.13 0.00
N ASP A 108 -10.47 -14.92 1.24
CA ASP A 108 -9.15 -14.42 1.54
C ASP A 108 -8.09 -15.50 1.31
N MET A 109 -7.19 -15.24 0.34
CA MET A 109 -6.10 -16.18 0.00
C MET A 109 -5.08 -16.36 1.12
N GLY A 110 -5.06 -15.43 2.09
CA GLY A 110 -4.21 -15.49 3.29
C GLY A 110 -4.91 -16.04 4.52
N ALA A 111 -6.21 -16.37 4.44
CA ALA A 111 -6.96 -16.91 5.56
C ALA A 111 -6.49 -18.33 5.92
N ASP A 112 -6.59 -18.66 7.20
CA ASP A 112 -6.31 -19.99 7.72
C ASP A 112 -7.13 -21.07 7.01
N GLU A 113 -6.50 -22.20 6.70
CA GLU A 113 -7.11 -23.30 5.97
C GLU A 113 -8.31 -23.90 6.72
N GLU A 114 -8.24 -24.04 8.04
CA GLU A 114 -9.33 -24.55 8.87
C GLU A 114 -10.56 -23.63 8.81
N ALA A 115 -10.34 -22.31 8.86
CA ALA A 115 -11.41 -21.32 8.74
C ALA A 115 -12.06 -21.33 7.35
N GLN A 116 -11.27 -21.52 6.28
CA GLN A 116 -11.78 -21.67 4.93
C GLN A 116 -12.61 -22.94 4.77
N GLN A 117 -12.15 -24.08 5.32
CA GLN A 117 -12.85 -25.35 5.27
C GLN A 117 -14.18 -25.27 6.04
N ALA A 118 -14.18 -24.79 7.27
CA ALA A 118 -15.35 -24.64 8.09
C ALA A 118 -16.43 -23.75 7.44
N THR A 119 -16.01 -22.65 6.83
CA THR A 119 -16.95 -21.68 6.24
C THR A 119 -17.39 -22.11 4.83
N ASN A 120 -16.46 -22.51 3.97
CA ASN A 120 -16.77 -22.75 2.56
C ASN A 120 -17.41 -24.12 2.34
N ILE A 121 -16.96 -25.17 3.04
CA ILE A 121 -17.47 -26.52 2.83
C ILE A 121 -18.62 -26.81 3.79
N GLU A 122 -18.35 -26.77 5.10
CA GLU A 122 -19.39 -27.08 6.09
C GLU A 122 -20.50 -26.02 6.11
N GLY A 123 -20.16 -24.74 5.89
CA GLY A 123 -21.14 -23.67 5.74
C GLY A 123 -22.03 -23.88 4.52
N THR A 124 -21.51 -24.38 3.39
CA THR A 124 -22.33 -24.73 2.21
C THR A 124 -23.23 -25.88 2.53
N ARG A 125 -22.76 -26.94 3.21
CA ARG A 125 -23.57 -28.07 3.65
C ARG A 125 -24.70 -27.63 4.59
N ALA A 126 -24.41 -26.73 5.53
CA ALA A 126 -25.40 -26.14 6.42
C ALA A 126 -26.45 -25.33 5.65
N ALA A 127 -26.05 -24.61 4.59
CA ALA A 127 -26.96 -23.85 3.73
C ALA A 127 -27.87 -24.75 2.90
N VAL A 128 -27.32 -25.83 2.32
CA VAL A 128 -28.11 -26.84 1.61
C VAL A 128 -29.15 -27.45 2.53
N ASN A 129 -28.75 -27.91 3.72
CA ASN A 129 -29.67 -28.50 4.70
C ASN A 129 -30.76 -27.51 5.15
N ALA A 130 -30.40 -26.21 5.33
CA ALA A 130 -31.37 -25.18 5.69
C ALA A 130 -32.36 -24.90 4.57
N ALA A 131 -31.90 -24.85 3.31
CA ALA A 131 -32.77 -24.67 2.15
C ALA A 131 -33.79 -25.85 2.01
N GLU A 132 -33.36 -27.09 2.20
CA GLU A 132 -34.23 -28.27 2.24
C GLU A 132 -35.22 -28.17 3.40
N ALA A 133 -34.79 -27.86 4.62
CA ALA A 133 -35.66 -27.74 5.79
C ALA A 133 -36.68 -26.61 5.63
N MET A 134 -36.33 -25.52 4.95
CA MET A 134 -37.22 -24.42 4.60
C MET A 134 -38.17 -24.79 3.44
N GLY A 135 -37.89 -25.86 2.68
CA GLY A 135 -38.63 -26.20 1.46
C GLY A 135 -38.50 -25.11 0.40
N ALA A 136 -37.29 -24.58 0.21
CA ALA A 136 -36.99 -23.59 -0.84
C ALA A 136 -37.26 -24.23 -2.22
N LYS A 137 -37.74 -23.41 -3.18
CA LYS A 137 -38.03 -23.91 -4.53
C LYS A 137 -36.79 -24.03 -5.41
N HIS A 138 -35.86 -23.07 -5.25
CA HIS A 138 -34.59 -23.03 -5.99
C HIS A 138 -33.44 -22.67 -5.04
N PHE A 139 -32.30 -23.34 -5.24
CA PHE A 139 -31.05 -23.06 -4.53
C PHE A 139 -30.01 -22.48 -5.50
N HIS A 140 -29.45 -21.35 -5.19
CA HIS A 140 -28.46 -20.64 -6.01
C HIS A 140 -27.12 -20.61 -5.30
N HIS A 141 -26.13 -21.34 -5.81
CA HIS A 141 -24.80 -21.40 -5.24
C HIS A 141 -23.83 -20.49 -5.98
N VAL A 142 -23.19 -19.54 -5.28
CA VAL A 142 -22.14 -18.71 -5.84
C VAL A 142 -20.78 -19.36 -5.57
N SER A 143 -20.34 -20.15 -6.53
CA SER A 143 -19.02 -20.77 -6.59
C SER A 143 -17.94 -19.75 -7.07
N SER A 144 -17.02 -20.16 -7.89
CA SER A 144 -15.98 -19.32 -8.53
C SER A 144 -15.37 -20.11 -9.69
N ILE A 145 -14.77 -19.42 -10.66
CA ILE A 145 -13.87 -20.06 -11.64
C ILE A 145 -12.70 -20.80 -10.97
N ALA A 146 -12.39 -20.47 -9.72
CA ALA A 146 -11.39 -21.15 -8.90
C ALA A 146 -11.68 -22.64 -8.69
N ALA A 147 -12.95 -23.07 -8.80
CA ALA A 147 -13.33 -24.48 -8.70
C ALA A 147 -12.71 -25.38 -9.79
N ALA A 148 -12.26 -24.81 -10.91
CA ALA A 148 -11.50 -25.53 -11.96
C ALA A 148 -10.05 -25.87 -11.56
N GLY A 149 -9.55 -25.34 -10.43
CA GLY A 149 -8.15 -25.47 -10.06
C GLY A 149 -7.22 -24.79 -11.08
N LEU A 150 -6.10 -25.43 -11.39
CA LEU A 150 -5.17 -24.97 -12.42
C LEU A 150 -5.25 -25.85 -13.69
N PHE A 151 -6.47 -26.15 -14.13
CA PHE A 151 -6.73 -26.95 -15.33
C PHE A 151 -6.05 -26.32 -16.56
N LYS A 152 -5.45 -27.15 -17.40
CA LYS A 152 -4.77 -26.67 -18.60
C LYS A 152 -5.66 -26.81 -19.83
N GLY A 153 -6.24 -25.73 -20.28
CA GLY A 153 -7.11 -25.71 -21.46
C GLY A 153 -8.34 -24.85 -21.28
N ILE A 154 -9.43 -25.23 -21.96
CA ILE A 154 -10.72 -24.57 -21.88
C ILE A 154 -11.60 -25.36 -20.93
N PHE A 155 -11.95 -24.77 -19.79
CA PHE A 155 -12.87 -25.35 -18.82
C PHE A 155 -14.29 -24.90 -19.16
N ARG A 156 -15.15 -25.85 -19.45
CA ARG A 156 -16.55 -25.61 -19.84
C ARG A 156 -17.47 -25.57 -18.63
N GLU A 157 -18.68 -25.06 -18.82
CA GLU A 157 -19.69 -24.96 -17.78
C GLU A 157 -20.21 -26.33 -17.29
N ASP A 158 -20.17 -27.36 -18.16
CA ASP A 158 -20.54 -28.74 -17.84
C ASP A 158 -19.43 -29.55 -17.15
N MET A 159 -18.18 -29.01 -17.12
CA MET A 159 -17.04 -29.67 -16.49
C MET A 159 -17.00 -29.41 -14.97
N PHE A 160 -16.60 -30.45 -14.23
CA PHE A 160 -16.39 -30.36 -12.79
C PHE A 160 -15.27 -31.31 -12.32
N GLU A 161 -15.39 -32.61 -12.63
CA GLU A 161 -14.44 -33.65 -12.22
C GLU A 161 -13.07 -33.51 -12.87
N GLU A 162 -12.98 -32.75 -13.95
CA GLU A 162 -11.74 -32.48 -14.67
C GLU A 162 -10.86 -31.41 -14.02
N ALA A 163 -11.25 -30.86 -12.87
CA ALA A 163 -10.46 -29.90 -12.12
C ALA A 163 -9.06 -30.45 -11.78
N GLU A 164 -8.03 -29.62 -11.95
CA GLU A 164 -6.64 -30.04 -11.74
C GLU A 164 -5.93 -29.17 -10.71
N LYS A 165 -4.96 -29.75 -9.97
CA LYS A 165 -4.08 -29.05 -9.05
C LYS A 165 -4.79 -28.17 -8.03
N LEU A 166 -5.60 -28.83 -7.22
CA LEU A 166 -6.34 -28.23 -6.11
C LEU A 166 -5.51 -28.09 -4.82
N ASP A 167 -4.18 -27.97 -4.94
CA ASP A 167 -3.26 -27.91 -3.79
C ASP A 167 -3.45 -26.62 -2.95
N HIS A 168 -3.86 -25.52 -3.59
CA HIS A 168 -4.12 -24.29 -2.88
C HIS A 168 -5.43 -24.35 -2.10
N PRO A 169 -5.47 -24.02 -0.78
CA PRO A 169 -6.67 -24.15 0.06
C PRO A 169 -7.92 -23.49 -0.54
N TYR A 170 -7.78 -22.29 -1.10
CA TYR A 170 -8.89 -21.57 -1.73
C TYR A 170 -9.46 -22.33 -2.95
N LEU A 171 -8.61 -22.85 -3.84
CA LEU A 171 -9.05 -23.60 -5.02
C LEU A 171 -9.78 -24.87 -4.58
N ARG A 172 -9.19 -25.61 -3.63
CA ARG A 172 -9.76 -26.82 -3.08
C ARG A 172 -11.12 -26.58 -2.40
N THR A 173 -11.20 -25.63 -1.49
CA THR A 173 -12.44 -25.39 -0.74
C THR A 173 -13.57 -24.87 -1.63
N LYS A 174 -13.27 -24.14 -2.72
CA LYS A 174 -14.27 -23.74 -3.72
C LYS A 174 -14.75 -24.93 -4.56
N HIS A 175 -13.88 -25.83 -4.94
CA HIS A 175 -14.24 -27.06 -5.61
C HIS A 175 -15.11 -27.97 -4.71
N GLU A 176 -14.65 -28.22 -3.49
CA GLU A 176 -15.37 -29.09 -2.54
C GLU A 176 -16.71 -28.49 -2.11
N SER A 177 -16.83 -27.18 -1.95
CA SER A 177 -18.13 -26.54 -1.66
C SER A 177 -19.14 -26.74 -2.81
N GLU A 178 -18.68 -26.65 -4.05
CA GLU A 178 -19.52 -26.92 -5.22
C GLU A 178 -19.90 -28.40 -5.31
N LYS A 179 -18.98 -29.32 -4.95
CA LYS A 179 -19.24 -30.75 -4.84
C LYS A 179 -20.39 -31.07 -3.88
N VAL A 180 -20.38 -30.42 -2.69
CA VAL A 180 -21.49 -30.55 -1.72
C VAL A 180 -22.84 -30.22 -2.36
N VAL A 181 -22.92 -29.15 -3.15
CA VAL A 181 -24.20 -28.79 -3.81
C VAL A 181 -24.58 -29.80 -4.86
N ARG A 182 -23.65 -30.30 -5.67
CA ARG A 182 -23.90 -31.26 -6.73
C ARG A 182 -24.36 -32.64 -6.21
N GLU A 183 -23.76 -33.08 -5.11
CA GLU A 183 -23.98 -34.41 -4.57
C GLU A 183 -25.10 -34.49 -3.49
N GLU A 184 -25.19 -33.43 -2.65
CA GLU A 184 -26.03 -33.46 -1.45
C GLU A 184 -27.34 -32.66 -1.60
N CYS A 185 -27.41 -31.64 -2.50
CA CYS A 185 -28.55 -30.74 -2.59
C CYS A 185 -29.73 -31.42 -3.33
N LYS A 186 -30.89 -31.58 -2.65
CA LYS A 186 -32.13 -32.10 -3.22
C LYS A 186 -33.07 -31.02 -3.74
N VAL A 187 -32.80 -29.76 -3.42
CA VAL A 187 -33.54 -28.62 -3.98
C VAL A 187 -33.05 -28.40 -5.42
N PRO A 188 -33.89 -28.06 -6.39
CA PRO A 188 -33.45 -27.65 -7.72
C PRO A 188 -32.43 -26.51 -7.60
N PHE A 189 -31.22 -26.71 -8.15
CA PHE A 189 -30.14 -25.78 -7.93
C PHE A 189 -29.54 -25.21 -9.22
N ARG A 190 -28.89 -24.05 -9.09
CA ARG A 190 -28.06 -23.41 -10.13
C ARG A 190 -26.73 -22.96 -9.50
N ILE A 191 -25.65 -23.13 -10.27
CA ILE A 191 -24.31 -22.80 -9.84
C ILE A 191 -23.81 -21.66 -10.69
N TYR A 192 -23.24 -20.64 -10.04
CA TYR A 192 -22.60 -19.48 -10.71
C TYR A 192 -21.12 -19.48 -10.41
N ARG A 193 -20.29 -19.42 -11.43
CA ARG A 193 -18.83 -19.34 -11.33
C ARG A 193 -18.37 -17.99 -11.85
N PRO A 194 -18.42 -16.92 -11.05
CA PRO A 194 -17.87 -15.62 -11.44
C PRO A 194 -16.37 -15.70 -11.60
N GLY A 195 -15.85 -14.86 -12.52
CA GLY A 195 -14.43 -14.50 -12.60
C GLY A 195 -14.00 -13.71 -11.36
N MET A 196 -12.87 -13.04 -11.47
CA MET A 196 -12.41 -12.11 -10.43
C MET A 196 -13.32 -10.88 -10.43
N VAL A 197 -14.14 -10.76 -9.41
CA VAL A 197 -15.14 -9.68 -9.31
C VAL A 197 -14.48 -8.40 -8.80
N ILE A 198 -14.58 -7.34 -9.58
CA ILE A 198 -14.09 -6.01 -9.24
C ILE A 198 -15.23 -5.01 -9.01
N GLY A 199 -14.91 -3.76 -8.73
CA GLY A 199 -15.86 -2.71 -8.37
C GLY A 199 -16.97 -2.49 -9.40
N HIS A 200 -17.99 -1.78 -8.97
CA HIS A 200 -19.17 -1.43 -9.77
C HIS A 200 -18.79 -0.43 -10.89
N THR A 201 -19.25 -0.66 -12.11
CA THR A 201 -18.83 0.15 -13.29
C THR A 201 -19.14 1.63 -13.16
N ALA A 202 -20.28 1.99 -12.59
CA ALA A 202 -20.72 3.39 -12.50
C ALA A 202 -20.19 4.10 -11.23
N THR A 203 -19.89 3.37 -10.14
CA THR A 203 -19.51 3.98 -8.86
C THR A 203 -18.10 3.65 -8.42
N GLY A 204 -17.48 2.64 -9.01
CA GLY A 204 -16.18 2.10 -8.59
C GLY A 204 -16.22 1.33 -7.27
N GLU A 205 -17.36 1.29 -6.62
CA GLU A 205 -17.52 0.78 -5.26
C GLU A 205 -17.08 -0.67 -5.11
N MET A 206 -16.20 -0.91 -4.15
CA MET A 206 -15.78 -2.23 -3.70
C MET A 206 -15.44 -2.23 -2.20
N ASP A 207 -15.33 -3.41 -1.58
CA ASP A 207 -15.15 -3.53 -0.13
C ASP A 207 -13.69 -3.49 0.33
N LYS A 208 -12.79 -4.06 -0.43
CA LYS A 208 -11.38 -4.22 -0.04
C LYS A 208 -10.45 -4.31 -1.23
N VAL A 209 -9.17 -4.08 -0.96
CA VAL A 209 -8.09 -4.28 -1.94
C VAL A 209 -7.88 -5.76 -2.17
N ASP A 210 -8.17 -6.24 -3.39
CA ASP A 210 -8.00 -7.62 -3.83
C ASP A 210 -7.72 -7.67 -5.34
N GLY A 211 -7.23 -8.78 -5.87
CA GLY A 211 -6.98 -8.93 -7.30
C GLY A 211 -6.07 -7.86 -7.90
N PRO A 212 -6.50 -7.16 -8.96
CA PRO A 212 -5.68 -6.15 -9.64
C PRO A 212 -5.37 -4.92 -8.76
N TYR A 213 -6.14 -4.69 -7.70
CA TYR A 213 -5.93 -3.56 -6.79
C TYR A 213 -4.63 -3.61 -6.02
N TYR A 214 -4.04 -4.79 -5.81
CA TYR A 214 -2.70 -4.90 -5.22
C TYR A 214 -1.64 -4.15 -6.03
N PHE A 215 -1.83 -3.98 -7.33
CA PHE A 215 -0.88 -3.27 -8.19
C PHE A 215 -1.11 -1.76 -8.23
N PHE A 216 -2.23 -1.25 -7.70
CA PHE A 216 -2.56 0.18 -7.76
C PHE A 216 -1.55 1.03 -6.99
N LYS A 217 -1.10 0.54 -5.84
CA LYS A 217 -0.05 1.24 -5.07
C LYS A 217 1.29 1.31 -5.83
N MET A 218 1.64 0.27 -6.56
CA MET A 218 2.81 0.26 -7.44
C MET A 218 2.64 1.30 -8.56
N ILE A 219 1.51 1.31 -9.23
CA ILE A 219 1.20 2.28 -10.31
C ILE A 219 1.27 3.71 -9.77
N GLN A 220 0.71 3.97 -8.59
CA GLN A 220 0.76 5.28 -7.93
C GLN A 220 2.21 5.70 -7.61
N LYS A 221 3.06 4.79 -7.09
CA LYS A 221 4.48 5.07 -6.86
C LYS A 221 5.22 5.41 -8.16
N ILE A 222 4.96 4.67 -9.25
CA ILE A 222 5.56 4.93 -10.56
C ILE A 222 5.12 6.30 -11.08
N ARG A 223 3.83 6.67 -10.95
CA ARG A 223 3.29 7.99 -11.31
C ARG A 223 4.03 9.12 -10.59
N HIS A 224 4.35 8.95 -9.31
CA HIS A 224 5.06 9.96 -8.55
C HIS A 224 6.56 10.03 -8.91
N ALA A 225 7.16 8.94 -9.37
CA ALA A 225 8.58 8.86 -9.69
C ALA A 225 8.92 9.32 -11.11
N LEU A 226 8.02 9.08 -12.07
CA LEU A 226 8.29 9.29 -13.50
C LEU A 226 7.13 10.06 -14.17
N PRO A 227 7.44 10.96 -15.13
CA PRO A 227 6.42 11.57 -15.98
C PRO A 227 5.67 10.54 -16.82
N GLN A 228 4.39 10.76 -17.09
CA GLN A 228 3.50 9.85 -17.82
C GLN A 228 4.03 9.41 -19.19
N TRP A 229 4.76 10.29 -19.88
CA TRP A 229 5.29 10.03 -21.23
C TRP A 229 6.54 9.13 -21.25
N VAL A 230 7.15 8.81 -20.09
CA VAL A 230 8.32 7.93 -20.02
C VAL A 230 7.86 6.46 -20.06
N PRO A 231 8.18 5.71 -21.14
CA PRO A 231 7.78 4.30 -21.19
C PRO A 231 8.57 3.48 -20.16
N THR A 232 7.88 2.55 -19.50
CA THR A 232 8.50 1.60 -18.58
C THR A 232 8.63 0.22 -19.19
N ILE A 233 9.44 -0.63 -18.58
CA ILE A 233 9.55 -2.06 -18.94
C ILE A 233 8.76 -2.85 -17.89
N GLY A 234 7.93 -3.78 -18.34
CA GLY A 234 7.16 -4.63 -17.46
C GLY A 234 7.18 -6.10 -17.87
N VAL A 235 6.50 -6.91 -17.10
CA VAL A 235 6.35 -8.33 -17.33
C VAL A 235 4.97 -8.61 -17.89
N GLU A 236 4.89 -9.39 -18.99
CA GLU A 236 3.62 -9.91 -19.48
C GLU A 236 3.25 -11.18 -18.69
N GLY A 237 1.98 -11.28 -18.34
CA GLY A 237 1.41 -12.45 -17.69
C GLY A 237 0.39 -13.18 -18.57
N GLY A 238 -0.24 -14.20 -17.99
CA GLY A 238 -1.37 -14.89 -18.59
C GLY A 238 -2.61 -13.99 -18.73
N ARG A 239 -3.70 -14.57 -19.22
CA ARG A 239 -5.00 -13.91 -19.25
C ARG A 239 -5.66 -13.98 -17.87
N LEU A 240 -6.26 -12.89 -17.42
CA LEU A 240 -6.95 -12.81 -16.14
C LEU A 240 -8.40 -12.42 -16.35
N ASN A 241 -9.29 -13.26 -15.88
CA ASN A 241 -10.72 -13.06 -16.06
C ASN A 241 -11.27 -12.11 -14.99
N ILE A 242 -11.50 -10.87 -15.35
CA ILE A 242 -12.00 -9.80 -14.48
C ILE A 242 -13.39 -9.38 -14.94
N VAL A 243 -14.34 -9.31 -14.01
CA VAL A 243 -15.72 -8.89 -14.28
C VAL A 243 -16.20 -7.89 -13.22
N PRO A 244 -16.99 -6.88 -13.57
CA PRO A 244 -17.53 -5.95 -12.58
C PRO A 244 -18.74 -6.55 -11.86
N VAL A 245 -18.95 -6.12 -10.61
CA VAL A 245 -19.98 -6.67 -9.72
C VAL A 245 -21.40 -6.51 -10.28
N ASP A 246 -21.68 -5.41 -10.95
CA ASP A 246 -22.98 -5.13 -11.56
C ASP A 246 -23.30 -6.08 -12.71
N PHE A 247 -22.33 -6.48 -13.55
CA PHE A 247 -22.52 -7.56 -14.51
C PHE A 247 -22.88 -8.89 -13.81
N VAL A 248 -22.11 -9.27 -12.80
CA VAL A 248 -22.33 -10.53 -12.06
C VAL A 248 -23.73 -10.57 -11.45
N VAL A 249 -24.14 -9.49 -10.80
CA VAL A 249 -25.44 -9.40 -10.13
C VAL A 249 -26.58 -9.37 -11.14
N ASN A 250 -26.44 -8.62 -12.25
CA ASN A 250 -27.46 -8.59 -13.30
C ASN A 250 -27.64 -9.96 -13.96
N ALA A 251 -26.55 -10.67 -14.26
CA ALA A 251 -26.59 -12.02 -14.82
C ALA A 251 -27.22 -13.00 -13.84
N MET A 252 -26.82 -12.99 -12.56
CA MET A 252 -27.38 -13.86 -11.52
C MET A 252 -28.89 -13.61 -11.34
N ASP A 253 -29.30 -12.34 -11.25
CA ASP A 253 -30.70 -11.96 -11.10
C ASP A 253 -31.53 -12.45 -12.30
N HIS A 254 -31.04 -12.27 -13.52
CA HIS A 254 -31.72 -12.72 -14.72
C HIS A 254 -31.83 -14.26 -14.73
N ILE A 255 -30.68 -14.96 -14.60
CA ILE A 255 -30.65 -16.44 -14.68
C ILE A 255 -31.47 -17.08 -13.56
N ALA A 256 -31.47 -16.50 -12.34
CA ALA A 256 -32.20 -17.04 -11.21
C ALA A 256 -33.73 -17.15 -11.46
N HIS A 257 -34.28 -16.31 -12.33
CA HIS A 257 -35.71 -16.22 -12.61
C HIS A 257 -36.12 -16.85 -13.95
N LEU A 258 -35.18 -17.51 -14.65
CA LEU A 258 -35.51 -18.30 -15.86
C LEU A 258 -36.09 -19.66 -15.48
N GLU A 259 -37.02 -20.17 -16.26
CA GLU A 259 -37.51 -21.52 -16.13
C GLU A 259 -36.63 -22.53 -16.89
N GLY A 260 -36.53 -23.76 -16.38
CA GLY A 260 -35.81 -24.85 -17.06
C GLY A 260 -34.29 -24.82 -17.02
N GLU A 261 -33.69 -23.94 -16.17
CA GLU A 261 -32.24 -23.81 -16.06
C GLU A 261 -31.65 -24.49 -14.79
N ASP A 262 -32.44 -25.31 -14.08
CA ASP A 262 -31.99 -26.02 -12.90
C ASP A 262 -31.00 -27.15 -13.24
N GLY A 263 -30.10 -27.45 -12.35
CA GLY A 263 -29.00 -28.41 -12.51
C GLY A 263 -27.82 -27.91 -13.34
N LYS A 264 -27.86 -26.65 -13.83
CA LYS A 264 -26.81 -26.07 -14.66
C LYS A 264 -25.82 -25.19 -13.88
N CYS A 265 -24.63 -25.08 -14.48
CA CYS A 265 -23.59 -24.18 -14.03
C CYS A 265 -23.39 -23.07 -15.08
N PHE A 266 -23.16 -21.85 -14.62
CA PHE A 266 -22.99 -20.66 -15.45
C PHE A 266 -21.66 -19.98 -15.14
N HIS A 267 -20.84 -19.77 -16.15
CA HIS A 267 -19.59 -19.01 -16.01
C HIS A 267 -19.85 -17.51 -16.23
N LEU A 268 -19.82 -16.74 -15.16
CA LEU A 268 -19.96 -15.28 -15.24
C LEU A 268 -18.58 -14.66 -15.47
N VAL A 269 -18.11 -14.70 -16.70
CA VAL A 269 -16.74 -14.40 -17.12
C VAL A 269 -16.71 -13.55 -18.38
N ASP A 270 -15.58 -12.87 -18.59
CA ASP A 270 -15.24 -12.29 -19.88
C ASP A 270 -14.72 -13.39 -20.82
N THR A 271 -15.31 -13.53 -21.99
CA THR A 271 -14.93 -14.56 -22.99
C THR A 271 -13.65 -14.21 -23.75
N ASP A 272 -13.25 -12.92 -23.77
CA ASP A 272 -11.95 -12.46 -24.29
C ASP A 272 -11.16 -11.65 -23.23
N PRO A 273 -10.73 -12.30 -22.14
CA PRO A 273 -10.11 -11.63 -21.02
C PRO A 273 -8.74 -11.04 -21.37
N TYR A 274 -8.45 -9.87 -20.83
CA TYR A 274 -7.19 -9.17 -21.01
C TYR A 274 -6.01 -9.93 -20.38
N LYS A 275 -4.81 -9.77 -20.94
CA LYS A 275 -3.59 -10.21 -20.30
C LYS A 275 -3.24 -9.30 -19.12
N VAL A 276 -2.49 -9.83 -18.15
CA VAL A 276 -2.09 -9.06 -16.95
C VAL A 276 -1.39 -7.75 -17.33
N GLY A 277 -0.46 -7.77 -18.28
CA GLY A 277 0.22 -6.54 -18.71
C GLY A 277 -0.69 -5.53 -19.42
N GLU A 278 -1.76 -5.99 -20.07
CA GLU A 278 -2.79 -5.11 -20.66
C GLU A 278 -3.62 -4.46 -19.55
N ILE A 279 -4.05 -5.24 -18.55
CA ILE A 279 -4.79 -4.75 -17.37
C ILE A 279 -3.97 -3.68 -16.63
N LEU A 280 -2.67 -3.95 -16.40
CA LEU A 280 -1.79 -3.00 -15.75
C LEU A 280 -1.64 -1.70 -16.56
N ASN A 281 -1.55 -1.79 -17.90
CA ASN A 281 -1.50 -0.61 -18.76
C ASN A 281 -2.82 0.19 -18.76
N ILE A 282 -3.97 -0.50 -18.75
CA ILE A 282 -5.29 0.14 -18.64
C ILE A 282 -5.39 0.93 -17.32
N PHE A 283 -5.01 0.33 -16.20
CA PHE A 283 -5.02 1.03 -14.91
C PHE A 283 -3.90 2.08 -14.79
N SER A 284 -2.75 1.91 -15.44
CA SER A 284 -1.73 2.97 -15.52
C SER A 284 -2.26 4.19 -16.25
N GLU A 285 -3.01 3.99 -17.34
CA GLU A 285 -3.66 5.08 -18.09
C GLU A 285 -4.74 5.76 -17.24
N ALA A 286 -5.61 4.98 -16.59
CA ALA A 286 -6.63 5.46 -15.66
C ALA A 286 -6.03 6.29 -14.51
N GLY A 287 -4.87 5.87 -14.00
CA GLY A 287 -4.14 6.54 -12.92
C GLY A 287 -3.16 7.63 -13.37
N HIS A 288 -3.13 8.00 -14.66
CA HIS A 288 -2.18 8.96 -15.23
C HIS A 288 -0.70 8.62 -14.97
N ALA A 289 -0.39 7.32 -14.91
CA ALA A 289 0.95 6.79 -14.72
C ALA A 289 1.61 6.40 -16.07
N PRO A 290 2.95 6.26 -16.11
CA PRO A 290 3.66 5.70 -17.24
C PRO A 290 3.16 4.31 -17.65
N ARG A 291 3.01 4.09 -18.96
CA ARG A 291 2.65 2.76 -19.52
C ARG A 291 3.89 1.89 -19.74
N MET A 292 3.72 0.60 -19.66
CA MET A 292 4.74 -0.35 -20.08
C MET A 292 4.81 -0.34 -21.63
N GLY A 293 5.86 0.30 -22.17
CA GLY A 293 6.15 0.33 -23.60
C GLY A 293 6.72 -1.00 -24.10
N MET A 294 7.41 -1.73 -23.23
CA MET A 294 7.90 -3.08 -23.52
C MET A 294 7.41 -4.04 -22.43
N ARG A 295 6.80 -5.14 -22.85
CA ARG A 295 6.33 -6.20 -21.95
C ARG A 295 7.08 -7.50 -22.28
N ILE A 296 7.85 -7.98 -21.30
CA ILE A 296 8.67 -9.19 -21.45
C ILE A 296 7.79 -10.38 -21.02
N ASP A 297 7.47 -11.25 -21.97
CA ASP A 297 6.73 -12.49 -21.68
C ASP A 297 7.62 -13.46 -20.91
N SER A 298 7.18 -13.84 -19.70
CA SER A 298 7.90 -14.81 -18.87
C SER A 298 8.14 -16.16 -19.57
N ARG A 299 7.33 -16.49 -20.58
CA ARG A 299 7.50 -17.71 -21.41
C ARG A 299 8.73 -17.64 -22.33
N MET A 300 9.22 -16.43 -22.65
CA MET A 300 10.48 -16.28 -23.41
C MET A 300 11.68 -16.91 -22.69
N PHE A 301 11.60 -17.04 -21.36
CA PHE A 301 12.61 -17.74 -20.56
C PHE A 301 12.35 -19.26 -20.45
N GLY A 302 11.41 -19.80 -21.23
CA GLY A 302 11.03 -21.21 -21.25
C GLY A 302 12.17 -22.16 -21.63
N PHE A 303 13.19 -21.66 -22.34
CA PHE A 303 14.41 -22.42 -22.64
C PHE A 303 15.30 -22.69 -21.42
N ILE A 304 15.11 -21.94 -20.31
CA ILE A 304 15.83 -22.22 -19.06
C ILE A 304 15.14 -23.40 -18.37
N PRO A 305 15.83 -24.51 -18.11
CA PRO A 305 15.26 -25.67 -17.45
C PRO A 305 14.57 -25.30 -16.13
N PRO A 306 13.42 -25.93 -15.80
CA PRO A 306 12.65 -25.58 -14.59
C PRO A 306 13.47 -25.64 -13.30
N PHE A 307 14.38 -26.61 -13.18
CA PHE A 307 15.24 -26.77 -12.01
C PHE A 307 16.21 -25.58 -11.83
N ILE A 308 16.77 -25.04 -12.94
CA ILE A 308 17.65 -23.87 -12.88
C ILE A 308 16.84 -22.62 -12.48
N ARG A 309 15.63 -22.44 -13.05
CA ARG A 309 14.75 -21.33 -12.67
C ARG A 309 14.35 -21.40 -11.20
N GLN A 310 14.07 -22.60 -10.70
CA GLN A 310 13.71 -22.81 -9.30
C GLN A 310 14.90 -22.59 -8.37
N SER A 311 16.09 -23.05 -8.77
CA SER A 311 17.32 -22.79 -8.02
C SER A 311 17.64 -21.30 -7.95
N LEU A 312 17.53 -20.58 -9.07
CA LEU A 312 17.75 -19.12 -9.11
C LEU A 312 16.74 -18.37 -8.22
N LYS A 313 15.45 -18.73 -8.28
CA LYS A 313 14.41 -18.14 -7.41
C LYS A 313 14.64 -18.44 -5.93
N ASN A 314 15.23 -19.58 -5.62
CA ASN A 314 15.52 -20.00 -4.24
C ASN A 314 16.83 -19.44 -3.70
N LEU A 315 17.65 -18.77 -4.51
CA LEU A 315 18.84 -18.07 -4.01
C LEU A 315 18.45 -17.05 -2.96
N PRO A 316 19.06 -17.08 -1.75
CA PRO A 316 18.72 -16.18 -0.67
C PRO A 316 18.68 -14.69 -1.06
N PRO A 317 19.62 -14.15 -1.84
CA PRO A 317 19.56 -12.75 -2.29
C PRO A 317 18.34 -12.45 -3.17
N VAL A 318 18.01 -13.35 -4.12
CA VAL A 318 16.87 -13.17 -5.03
C VAL A 318 15.56 -13.23 -4.26
N LYS A 319 15.44 -14.19 -3.34
CA LYS A 319 14.25 -14.34 -2.49
C LYS A 319 14.04 -13.12 -1.57
N ARG A 320 15.11 -12.63 -0.93
CA ARG A 320 15.05 -11.40 -0.10
C ARG A 320 14.68 -10.17 -0.90
N LEU A 321 15.30 -9.99 -2.09
CA LEU A 321 14.99 -8.84 -2.95
C LEU A 321 13.54 -8.89 -3.43
N THR A 322 13.06 -10.05 -3.86
CA THR A 322 11.68 -10.23 -4.31
C THR A 322 10.69 -9.95 -3.17
N SER A 323 10.92 -10.54 -1.97
CA SER A 323 10.07 -10.26 -0.81
C SER A 323 10.08 -8.78 -0.44
N ALA A 324 11.25 -8.15 -0.36
CA ALA A 324 11.35 -6.73 -0.02
C ALA A 324 10.62 -5.81 -1.02
N ILE A 325 10.67 -6.14 -2.31
CA ILE A 325 9.95 -5.40 -3.35
C ILE A 325 8.43 -5.61 -3.21
N LEU A 326 7.98 -6.84 -3.03
CA LEU A 326 6.57 -7.15 -2.86
C LEU A 326 6.00 -6.52 -1.59
N ASP A 327 6.72 -6.59 -0.47
CA ASP A 327 6.35 -5.98 0.80
C ASP A 327 6.26 -4.44 0.68
N ASP A 328 7.25 -3.80 0.02
CA ASP A 328 7.22 -2.34 -0.23
C ASP A 328 6.05 -1.93 -1.13
N MET A 329 5.63 -2.79 -2.03
CA MET A 329 4.47 -2.58 -2.90
C MET A 329 3.14 -2.97 -2.24
N GLY A 330 3.16 -3.67 -1.09
CA GLY A 330 1.97 -4.21 -0.44
C GLY A 330 1.33 -5.37 -1.21
N ILE A 331 2.11 -6.12 -2.02
CA ILE A 331 1.63 -7.23 -2.84
C ILE A 331 1.90 -8.55 -2.12
N PRO A 332 0.87 -9.30 -1.69
CA PRO A 332 1.07 -10.62 -1.11
C PRO A 332 1.75 -11.58 -2.09
N PRO A 333 2.76 -12.37 -1.65
CA PRO A 333 3.44 -13.32 -2.53
C PRO A 333 2.50 -14.34 -3.19
N SER A 334 1.40 -14.69 -2.55
CA SER A 334 0.36 -15.60 -3.07
C SER A 334 -0.29 -15.10 -4.36
N VAL A 335 -0.43 -13.78 -4.53
CA VAL A 335 -1.00 -13.15 -5.74
C VAL A 335 -0.17 -13.46 -6.98
N MET A 336 1.15 -13.63 -6.83
CA MET A 336 2.05 -13.91 -7.95
C MET A 336 1.77 -15.25 -8.63
N SER A 337 1.18 -16.23 -7.93
CA SER A 337 0.80 -17.54 -8.49
C SER A 337 -0.36 -17.44 -9.48
N PHE A 338 -1.19 -16.40 -9.37
CA PHE A 338 -2.36 -16.18 -10.24
C PHE A 338 -2.05 -15.34 -11.49
N ILE A 339 -0.87 -14.71 -11.58
CA ILE A 339 -0.46 -13.91 -12.76
C ILE A 339 -0.42 -14.75 -14.04
N ASN A 340 -0.15 -16.05 -13.93
CA ASN A 340 -0.09 -17.00 -15.06
C ASN A 340 -1.16 -18.10 -14.93
N TYR A 341 -2.40 -17.70 -14.70
CA TYR A 341 -3.50 -18.66 -14.61
C TYR A 341 -3.66 -19.42 -15.94
N PRO A 342 -3.58 -20.79 -15.94
CA PRO A 342 -3.47 -21.54 -17.19
C PRO A 342 -4.81 -21.79 -17.86
N THR A 343 -5.92 -21.65 -17.12
CA THR A 343 -7.26 -22.05 -17.54
C THR A 343 -7.94 -20.92 -18.32
N ARG A 344 -8.59 -21.29 -19.42
CA ARG A 344 -9.57 -20.46 -20.10
C ARG A 344 -10.96 -20.97 -19.77
N PHE A 345 -11.95 -20.11 -19.80
CA PHE A 345 -13.33 -20.46 -19.45
C PHE A 345 -14.23 -20.26 -20.67
N ASP A 346 -15.02 -21.26 -20.97
CA ASP A 346 -16.12 -21.21 -21.92
C ASP A 346 -17.38 -20.73 -21.19
N ALA A 347 -18.20 -19.91 -21.82
CA ALA A 347 -19.42 -19.36 -21.24
C ALA A 347 -20.62 -19.47 -22.16
N ARG A 348 -20.67 -20.50 -23.03
CA ARG A 348 -21.73 -20.63 -24.05
C ARG A 348 -23.12 -20.78 -23.47
N GLU A 349 -23.29 -21.47 -22.34
CA GLU A 349 -24.59 -21.56 -21.66
C GLU A 349 -25.00 -20.21 -21.08
N THR A 350 -24.06 -19.48 -20.45
CA THR A 350 -24.30 -18.12 -19.96
C THR A 350 -24.64 -17.17 -21.10
N GLU A 351 -23.87 -17.18 -22.20
CA GLU A 351 -24.17 -16.36 -23.39
C GLU A 351 -25.53 -16.68 -24.01
N ARG A 352 -25.90 -17.95 -24.04
CA ARG A 352 -27.22 -18.42 -24.54
C ARG A 352 -28.36 -17.77 -23.75
N VAL A 353 -28.28 -17.79 -22.43
CA VAL A 353 -29.37 -17.30 -21.57
C VAL A 353 -29.37 -15.77 -21.44
N LEU A 354 -28.25 -15.12 -21.65
CA LEU A 354 -28.15 -13.66 -21.62
C LEU A 354 -28.40 -13.01 -23.01
N LYS A 355 -28.50 -13.81 -24.05
CA LYS A 355 -28.70 -13.29 -25.43
C LYS A 355 -29.95 -12.42 -25.54
N GLY A 356 -29.80 -11.21 -26.02
CA GLY A 356 -30.91 -10.26 -26.21
C GLY A 356 -31.36 -9.52 -24.95
N THR A 357 -30.73 -9.75 -23.79
CA THR A 357 -31.06 -9.05 -22.54
C THR A 357 -30.33 -7.71 -22.37
N GLY A 358 -29.26 -7.49 -23.12
CA GLY A 358 -28.35 -6.35 -22.93
C GLY A 358 -27.39 -6.52 -21.73
N ILE A 359 -27.39 -7.69 -21.07
CA ILE A 359 -26.46 -8.01 -20.00
C ILE A 359 -25.20 -8.60 -20.61
N GLU A 360 -24.13 -7.83 -20.64
CA GLU A 360 -22.83 -8.22 -21.19
C GLU A 360 -21.70 -7.68 -20.33
N VAL A 361 -20.51 -8.29 -20.44
CA VAL A 361 -19.31 -7.79 -19.74
C VAL A 361 -18.83 -6.50 -20.41
N PRO A 362 -18.84 -5.37 -19.71
CA PRO A 362 -18.36 -4.10 -20.29
C PRO A 362 -16.85 -4.14 -20.45
N ARG A 363 -16.31 -3.40 -21.40
CA ARG A 363 -14.87 -3.32 -21.65
C ARG A 363 -14.17 -2.65 -20.48
N LEU A 364 -13.08 -3.26 -19.97
CA LEU A 364 -12.33 -2.72 -18.83
C LEU A 364 -11.88 -1.25 -19.00
N PRO A 365 -11.39 -0.79 -20.17
CA PRO A 365 -11.02 0.61 -20.37
C PRO A 365 -12.14 1.62 -20.08
N ASP A 366 -13.39 1.23 -20.29
CA ASP A 366 -14.53 2.15 -20.20
C ASP A 366 -14.86 2.53 -18.74
N TYR A 367 -14.52 1.67 -17.78
CA TYR A 367 -14.80 1.90 -16.34
C TYR A 367 -13.56 1.88 -15.44
N ALA A 368 -12.38 1.54 -15.97
CA ALA A 368 -11.14 1.56 -15.18
C ALA A 368 -10.85 2.92 -14.50
N PRO A 369 -11.15 4.08 -15.11
CA PRO A 369 -10.99 5.38 -14.43
C PRO A 369 -11.89 5.52 -13.19
N VAL A 370 -13.12 5.00 -13.25
CA VAL A 370 -14.07 5.03 -12.12
C VAL A 370 -13.57 4.15 -10.98
N ILE A 371 -13.06 2.97 -11.32
CA ILE A 371 -12.45 2.04 -10.34
C ILE A 371 -11.23 2.67 -9.68
N TRP A 372 -10.35 3.29 -10.49
CA TRP A 372 -9.14 3.95 -9.97
C TRP A 372 -9.50 5.10 -9.03
N ASP A 373 -10.42 5.99 -9.42
CA ASP A 373 -10.84 7.13 -8.62
C ASP A 373 -11.45 6.69 -7.27
N TYR A 374 -12.30 5.65 -7.29
CA TYR A 374 -12.86 5.09 -6.07
C TYR A 374 -11.77 4.55 -5.12
N TRP A 375 -10.81 3.78 -5.66
CA TRP A 375 -9.71 3.25 -4.87
C TRP A 375 -8.86 4.38 -4.27
N GLU A 376 -8.50 5.38 -5.06
CA GLU A 376 -7.65 6.49 -4.62
C GLU A 376 -8.32 7.32 -3.51
N ARG A 377 -9.65 7.44 -3.53
CA ARG A 377 -10.40 8.20 -2.52
C ARG A 377 -10.81 7.40 -1.28
N ASN A 378 -10.96 6.09 -1.38
CA ASN A 378 -11.59 5.31 -0.32
C ASN A 378 -10.72 4.15 0.20
N LEU A 379 -9.81 3.61 -0.59
CA LEU A 379 -9.09 2.36 -0.30
C LEU A 379 -7.57 2.49 -0.33
N ASP A 380 -7.02 3.64 -0.76
CA ASP A 380 -5.57 3.85 -0.71
C ASP A 380 -5.09 3.73 0.75
N PRO A 381 -4.19 2.77 1.06
CA PRO A 381 -3.67 2.60 2.42
C PRO A 381 -3.05 3.87 3.01
N ASP A 382 -2.65 4.82 2.16
CA ASP A 382 -2.07 6.08 2.62
C ASP A 382 -3.09 7.05 3.21
N LEU A 383 -4.39 6.89 2.91
CA LEU A 383 -5.47 7.68 3.53
C LEU A 383 -5.60 7.43 5.04
N PHE A 384 -5.20 6.23 5.49
CA PHE A 384 -5.35 5.79 6.88
C PHE A 384 -4.04 5.90 7.68
N LYS A 385 -2.97 6.44 7.07
CA LYS A 385 -1.69 6.67 7.75
C LYS A 385 -1.65 8.10 8.26
N ASP A 386 -1.48 8.26 9.57
CA ASP A 386 -1.12 9.56 10.13
C ASP A 386 0.31 9.91 9.66
N ARG A 387 0.38 10.84 8.70
CA ARG A 387 1.62 11.36 8.15
C ARG A 387 1.97 12.75 8.71
N THR A 388 1.45 13.07 9.87
CA THR A 388 1.87 14.27 10.60
C THR A 388 3.17 14.01 11.36
N LEU A 389 3.93 15.08 11.61
CA LEU A 389 5.10 14.97 12.47
C LEU A 389 4.68 14.50 13.85
N LYS A 390 3.57 15.03 14.38
CA LYS A 390 3.01 14.63 15.68
C LYS A 390 2.73 13.11 15.73
N GLY A 391 1.99 12.55 14.81
CA GLY A 391 1.72 11.11 14.76
C GLY A 391 2.96 10.23 14.64
N THR A 392 4.08 10.83 14.17
CA THR A 392 5.36 10.11 14.04
C THR A 392 6.20 10.17 15.30
N VAL A 393 6.24 11.31 16.03
CA VAL A 393 7.22 11.55 17.11
C VAL A 393 6.61 11.74 18.49
N GLU A 394 5.29 11.86 18.65
CA GLU A 394 4.65 12.03 19.95
C GLU A 394 5.05 10.90 20.91
N GLY A 395 5.58 11.26 22.08
CA GLY A 395 6.10 10.31 23.07
C GLY A 395 7.37 9.54 22.65
N ARG A 396 8.03 9.90 21.53
CA ARG A 396 9.28 9.30 21.06
C ARG A 396 10.48 10.11 21.51
N VAL A 397 11.58 9.41 21.80
CA VAL A 397 12.85 10.05 22.18
C VAL A 397 13.57 10.52 20.92
N CYS A 398 13.68 11.84 20.75
CA CYS A 398 14.32 12.50 19.62
C CYS A 398 15.54 13.28 20.08
N VAL A 399 16.72 12.90 19.59
CA VAL A 399 18.00 13.59 19.89
C VAL A 399 18.33 14.56 18.78
N VAL A 400 18.60 15.83 19.11
CA VAL A 400 19.06 16.85 18.15
C VAL A 400 20.40 17.41 18.60
N THR A 401 21.44 17.22 17.78
CA THR A 401 22.78 17.78 18.06
C THR A 401 22.92 19.18 17.47
N GLY A 402 23.60 20.09 18.18
CA GLY A 402 23.76 21.49 17.77
C GLY A 402 22.43 22.28 17.79
N ALA A 403 21.58 22.00 18.78
CA ALA A 403 20.23 22.54 18.89
C ALA A 403 20.10 23.98 19.39
N THR A 404 21.20 24.69 19.59
CA THR A 404 21.21 26.05 20.18
C THR A 404 21.07 27.20 19.18
N SER A 405 21.09 26.92 17.87
CA SER A 405 20.95 27.92 16.81
C SER A 405 20.60 27.31 15.46
N GLY A 406 20.16 28.13 14.51
CA GLY A 406 19.96 27.77 13.11
C GLY A 406 19.03 26.56 12.92
N ILE A 407 19.44 25.62 12.04
CA ILE A 407 18.63 24.45 11.67
C ILE A 407 18.29 23.56 12.89
N GLY A 408 19.28 23.34 13.77
CA GLY A 408 19.09 22.50 14.97
C GLY A 408 18.07 23.08 15.93
N LEU A 409 18.08 24.38 16.18
CA LEU A 409 17.09 25.05 17.03
C LEU A 409 15.68 24.98 16.42
N ALA A 410 15.56 25.33 15.14
CA ALA A 410 14.26 25.27 14.45
C ALA A 410 13.70 23.83 14.39
N THR A 411 14.59 22.82 14.22
CA THR A 411 14.19 21.40 14.29
C THR A 411 13.73 21.01 15.70
N ALA A 412 14.45 21.44 16.74
CA ALA A 412 14.08 21.20 18.13
C ALA A 412 12.70 21.79 18.45
N GLN A 413 12.41 23.01 17.97
CA GLN A 413 11.10 23.65 18.13
C GLN A 413 9.98 22.83 17.48
N LYS A 414 10.15 22.40 16.22
CA LYS A 414 9.14 21.59 15.52
C LYS A 414 8.88 20.23 16.21
N LEU A 415 9.94 19.56 16.71
CA LEU A 415 9.81 18.30 17.42
C LEU A 415 9.15 18.47 18.79
N ALA A 416 9.46 19.56 19.50
CA ALA A 416 8.82 19.92 20.75
C ALA A 416 7.31 20.17 20.56
N ASP A 417 6.94 20.97 19.57
CA ASP A 417 5.55 21.28 19.23
C ASP A 417 4.76 20.01 18.79
N ALA A 418 5.46 19.01 18.25
CA ALA A 418 4.91 17.73 17.87
C ALA A 418 4.83 16.69 19.03
N GLY A 419 5.20 17.07 20.26
CA GLY A 419 5.07 16.21 21.44
C GLY A 419 6.18 15.16 21.59
N ALA A 420 7.34 15.34 21.00
CA ALA A 420 8.49 14.46 21.20
C ALA A 420 9.06 14.61 22.63
N ILE A 421 9.64 13.54 23.18
CA ILE A 421 10.57 13.60 24.29
C ILE A 421 11.92 14.06 23.69
N LEU A 422 12.19 15.36 23.83
CA LEU A 422 13.28 16.00 23.10
C LEU A 422 14.56 16.02 23.93
N VAL A 423 15.63 15.45 23.38
CA VAL A 423 16.99 15.55 23.93
C VAL A 423 17.80 16.52 23.06
N ILE A 424 18.28 17.59 23.65
CA ILE A 424 19.11 18.58 22.96
C ILE A 424 20.55 18.56 23.45
N GLY A 425 21.49 18.55 22.50
CA GLY A 425 22.92 18.54 22.79
C GLY A 425 23.68 19.69 22.12
N ALA A 426 24.54 20.39 22.87
CA ALA A 426 25.49 21.37 22.36
C ALA A 426 26.57 21.68 23.42
N ARG A 427 27.62 22.40 23.03
CA ARG A 427 28.77 22.68 23.93
C ARG A 427 28.46 23.62 25.09
N LYS A 428 27.62 24.65 24.87
CA LYS A 428 27.35 25.72 25.84
C LYS A 428 26.14 25.39 26.68
N LEU A 429 26.37 24.96 27.94
CA LEU A 429 25.31 24.54 28.86
C LEU A 429 24.29 25.68 29.11
N GLU A 430 24.74 26.91 29.33
CA GLU A 430 23.84 28.03 29.61
C GLU A 430 22.85 28.24 28.46
N ARG A 431 23.37 28.27 27.22
CA ARG A 431 22.49 28.42 26.04
C ARG A 431 21.55 27.23 25.83
N LEU A 432 21.99 26.02 26.20
CA LEU A 432 21.09 24.84 26.18
C LEU A 432 19.95 24.97 27.20
N LYS A 433 20.25 25.45 28.41
CA LYS A 433 19.23 25.67 29.45
C LYS A 433 18.23 26.76 29.02
N GLU A 434 18.69 27.86 28.40
CA GLU A 434 17.79 28.88 27.86
C GLU A 434 16.82 28.29 26.82
N VAL A 435 17.35 27.51 25.86
CA VAL A 435 16.54 26.86 24.83
C VAL A 435 15.57 25.84 25.44
N ALA A 436 16.03 25.03 26.41
CA ALA A 436 15.17 24.08 27.09
C ALA A 436 14.02 24.79 27.82
N ALA A 437 14.31 25.84 28.60
CA ALA A 437 13.30 26.63 29.32
C ALA A 437 12.29 27.27 28.37
N GLU A 438 12.74 27.82 27.21
CA GLU A 438 11.84 28.34 26.18
C GLU A 438 10.87 27.27 25.67
N LEU A 439 11.36 26.06 25.34
CA LEU A 439 10.54 24.97 24.83
C LEU A 439 9.64 24.37 25.90
N GLU A 440 10.12 24.23 27.14
CA GLU A 440 9.31 23.76 28.29
C GLU A 440 8.17 24.73 28.60
N SER A 441 8.40 26.05 28.48
CA SER A 441 7.33 27.04 28.65
C SER A 441 6.17 26.87 27.65
N ARG A 442 6.40 26.15 26.55
CA ARG A 442 5.40 25.79 25.53
C ARG A 442 4.79 24.40 25.77
N GLY A 443 5.13 23.75 26.90
CA GLY A 443 4.61 22.46 27.29
C GLY A 443 5.36 21.25 26.76
N ALA A 444 6.57 21.44 26.23
CA ALA A 444 7.39 20.34 25.69
C ALA A 444 8.17 19.62 26.80
N SER A 445 8.41 18.31 26.59
CA SER A 445 9.35 17.52 27.41
C SER A 445 10.76 17.66 26.83
N VAL A 446 11.65 18.40 27.50
CA VAL A 446 12.99 18.72 26.97
C VAL A 446 14.07 18.35 27.99
N HIS A 447 15.13 17.72 27.49
CA HIS A 447 16.30 17.33 28.28
C HIS A 447 17.57 17.87 27.64
N ALA A 448 18.32 18.68 28.35
CA ALA A 448 19.47 19.39 27.85
C ALA A 448 20.78 18.81 28.42
N TYR A 449 21.63 18.24 27.58
CA TYR A 449 22.93 17.68 27.97
C TYR A 449 24.06 18.34 27.22
N PRO A 450 25.05 18.93 27.94
CA PRO A 450 26.21 19.54 27.30
C PRO A 450 27.12 18.48 26.70
N CYS A 451 27.57 18.70 25.45
CA CYS A 451 28.53 17.82 24.79
C CYS A 451 29.33 18.57 23.72
N ASP A 452 30.62 18.41 23.70
CA ASP A 452 31.46 18.75 22.55
C ASP A 452 31.56 17.52 21.65
N PHE A 453 30.78 17.52 20.59
CA PHE A 453 30.73 16.41 19.63
C PHE A 453 32.03 16.23 18.82
N SER A 454 33.06 17.04 19.04
CA SER A 454 34.42 16.79 18.53
C SER A 454 35.30 15.99 19.51
N ASP A 455 34.83 15.76 20.71
CA ASP A 455 35.47 14.96 21.75
C ASP A 455 34.74 13.57 21.84
N MET A 456 35.48 12.49 21.61
CA MET A 456 34.91 11.16 21.58
C MET A 456 34.48 10.65 22.95
N ASP A 457 35.24 11.00 24.01
CA ASP A 457 34.89 10.61 25.39
C ASP A 457 33.64 11.38 25.84
N ALA A 458 33.51 12.65 25.48
CA ALA A 458 32.29 13.42 25.71
C ALA A 458 31.09 12.86 24.94
N CYS A 459 31.30 12.36 23.74
CA CYS A 459 30.23 11.65 22.97
C CYS A 459 29.77 10.38 23.69
N ASP A 460 30.71 9.60 24.23
CA ASP A 460 30.38 8.36 24.96
C ASP A 460 29.58 8.64 26.25
N GLU A 461 29.98 9.64 27.02
CA GLU A 461 29.26 10.07 28.20
C GLU A 461 27.86 10.62 27.86
N PHE A 462 27.75 11.37 26.79
CA PHE A 462 26.45 11.84 26.27
C PHE A 462 25.53 10.66 25.91
N VAL A 463 26.04 9.69 25.16
CA VAL A 463 25.28 8.48 24.79
C VAL A 463 24.82 7.72 26.02
N LYS A 464 25.73 7.48 26.96
CA LYS A 464 25.44 6.80 28.22
C LYS A 464 24.35 7.54 29.00
N THR A 465 24.53 8.84 29.21
CA THR A 465 23.56 9.67 29.95
C THR A 465 22.16 9.65 29.31
N VAL A 466 22.09 9.72 27.99
CA VAL A 466 20.80 9.66 27.26
C VAL A 466 20.16 8.29 27.41
N LEU A 467 20.92 7.20 27.27
CA LEU A 467 20.39 5.85 27.39
C LEU A 467 19.99 5.51 28.83
N ASP A 468 20.75 5.94 29.83
CA ASP A 468 20.43 5.71 31.26
C ASP A 468 19.14 6.44 31.66
N ASN A 469 18.88 7.63 31.13
CA ASN A 469 17.70 8.43 31.47
C ASN A 469 16.45 8.09 30.62
N HIS A 470 16.63 7.66 29.36
CA HIS A 470 15.51 7.47 28.43
C HIS A 470 15.37 6.04 27.89
N GLY A 471 16.34 5.16 28.14
CA GLY A 471 16.33 3.74 27.76
C GLY A 471 16.55 3.49 26.27
N GLN A 472 16.20 4.45 25.39
CA GLN A 472 16.31 4.31 23.93
C GLN A 472 16.36 5.67 23.24
N VAL A 473 16.70 5.67 21.95
CA VAL A 473 16.55 6.80 21.03
C VAL A 473 15.80 6.32 19.79
N ASP A 474 14.72 6.99 19.45
CA ASP A 474 13.91 6.67 18.27
C ASP A 474 14.38 7.42 17.02
N VAL A 475 14.80 8.70 17.20
CA VAL A 475 15.28 9.57 16.13
C VAL A 475 16.55 10.26 16.57
N LEU A 476 17.62 10.15 15.77
CA LEU A 476 18.86 10.91 15.96
C LEU A 476 19.03 11.89 14.80
N VAL A 477 19.00 13.19 15.08
CA VAL A 477 19.31 14.25 14.11
C VAL A 477 20.75 14.74 14.32
N ASN A 478 21.66 14.25 13.47
CA ASN A 478 23.06 14.71 13.42
C ASN A 478 23.12 16.03 12.67
N ASN A 479 22.93 17.14 13.39
CA ASN A 479 22.97 18.49 12.85
C ASN A 479 24.22 19.25 13.28
N ALA A 480 24.84 18.96 14.44
CA ALA A 480 26.09 19.59 14.85
C ALA A 480 27.14 19.47 13.74
N GLY A 481 27.74 20.59 13.40
CA GLY A 481 28.71 20.62 12.32
C GLY A 481 29.45 21.97 12.20
N ARG A 482 30.51 21.94 11.44
CA ARG A 482 31.35 23.12 11.11
C ARG A 482 31.61 23.17 9.62
N SER A 483 31.52 24.33 9.03
CA SER A 483 31.94 24.60 7.65
C SER A 483 33.15 25.51 7.65
N ILE A 484 34.14 25.22 6.83
CA ILE A 484 35.30 26.06 6.57
C ILE A 484 35.33 26.32 5.07
N ARG A 485 35.27 27.58 4.68
CA ARG A 485 35.40 28.06 3.30
C ARG A 485 36.80 28.63 3.10
N ARG A 486 37.68 27.91 2.43
CA ARG A 486 39.06 28.31 2.14
C ARG A 486 39.58 27.58 0.90
N SER A 487 40.31 28.30 0.01
CA SER A 487 40.96 27.64 -1.11
C SER A 487 42.09 26.72 -0.66
N LEU A 488 42.44 25.73 -1.45
CA LEU A 488 43.57 24.85 -1.15
C LEU A 488 44.91 25.64 -1.11
N ASP A 489 45.06 26.64 -1.98
CA ASP A 489 46.24 27.50 -2.00
C ASP A 489 46.48 28.25 -0.68
N LEU A 490 45.44 28.52 0.08
CA LEU A 490 45.51 29.13 1.42
C LEU A 490 45.46 28.07 2.56
N SER A 491 45.64 26.79 2.25
CA SER A 491 45.48 25.69 3.21
C SER A 491 46.72 24.83 3.41
N PHE A 492 47.81 25.09 2.72
CA PHE A 492 49.02 24.24 2.75
C PHE A 492 49.64 24.10 4.14
N ASP A 493 49.55 25.11 4.97
CA ASP A 493 50.00 25.12 6.38
C ASP A 493 48.88 24.91 7.40
N ARG A 494 47.69 24.57 6.94
CA ARG A 494 46.47 24.51 7.77
C ARG A 494 45.79 23.17 7.79
N PHE A 495 46.54 22.09 7.82
CA PHE A 495 46.01 20.75 7.84
C PHE A 495 45.04 20.49 9.01
N HIS A 496 45.22 21.17 10.13
CA HIS A 496 44.34 21.17 11.28
C HIS A 496 42.89 21.59 10.95
N ASP A 497 42.61 22.29 9.84
CA ASP A 497 41.27 22.63 9.41
C ASP A 497 40.54 21.40 8.88
N PHE A 498 41.25 20.47 8.23
CA PHE A 498 40.73 19.16 7.82
C PHE A 498 40.44 18.26 9.02
N GLU A 499 41.40 18.17 9.95
CA GLU A 499 41.26 17.38 11.18
C GLU A 499 40.06 17.83 12.00
N ARG A 500 39.92 19.10 12.30
CA ARG A 500 38.82 19.66 13.09
C ARG A 500 37.46 19.48 12.43
N THR A 501 37.43 19.54 11.10
CA THR A 501 36.18 19.36 10.34
C THR A 501 35.78 17.91 10.32
N MET A 502 36.73 16.98 10.10
CA MET A 502 36.49 15.54 10.17
C MET A 502 36.06 15.11 11.57
N GLN A 503 36.73 15.64 12.60
CA GLN A 503 36.48 15.26 13.99
C GLN A 503 35.04 15.55 14.39
N LEU A 504 34.52 16.75 14.08
CA LEU A 504 33.16 17.12 14.43
C LEU A 504 32.10 16.51 13.46
N ASN A 505 32.29 16.67 12.14
CA ASN A 505 31.25 16.39 11.16
C ASN A 505 31.11 14.89 10.88
N TYR A 506 32.20 14.12 11.02
CA TYR A 506 32.25 12.70 10.72
C TYR A 506 32.38 11.85 11.99
N PHE A 507 33.51 11.92 12.70
CA PHE A 507 33.79 11.05 13.84
C PHE A 507 32.76 11.24 14.97
N GLY A 508 32.42 12.48 15.33
CA GLY A 508 31.38 12.72 16.34
C GLY A 508 30.01 12.16 15.93
N SER A 509 29.59 12.39 14.69
CA SER A 509 28.32 11.83 14.19
C SER A 509 28.32 10.30 14.17
N VAL A 510 29.42 9.67 13.73
CA VAL A 510 29.56 8.21 13.71
C VAL A 510 29.58 7.65 15.14
N ARG A 511 30.27 8.32 16.09
CA ARG A 511 30.32 7.87 17.47
C ARG A 511 28.93 7.82 18.11
N LEU A 512 28.12 8.86 17.89
CA LEU A 512 26.72 8.88 18.35
C LEU A 512 25.87 7.77 17.69
N ILE A 513 26.00 7.58 16.39
CA ILE A 513 25.30 6.52 15.67
C ILE A 513 25.66 5.16 16.28
N MET A 514 26.95 4.87 16.42
CA MET A 514 27.43 3.60 16.98
C MET A 514 27.00 3.40 18.44
N GLY A 515 26.90 4.48 19.22
CA GLY A 515 26.46 4.43 20.60
C GLY A 515 24.96 4.12 20.76
N PHE A 516 24.10 4.74 19.95
CA PHE A 516 22.65 4.52 20.01
C PHE A 516 22.18 3.29 19.23
N ALA A 517 22.92 2.88 18.19
CA ALA A 517 22.52 1.79 17.30
C ALA A 517 22.21 0.45 18.00
N PRO A 518 22.95 -0.02 19.03
CA PRO A 518 22.64 -1.28 19.70
C PRO A 518 21.19 -1.35 20.19
N LYS A 519 20.69 -0.27 20.85
CA LYS A 519 19.30 -0.21 21.31
C LYS A 519 18.29 -0.05 20.18
N MET A 520 18.61 0.71 19.15
CA MET A 520 17.77 0.83 17.95
C MET A 520 17.60 -0.54 17.25
N LEU A 521 18.67 -1.32 17.15
CA LEU A 521 18.68 -2.64 16.51
C LEU A 521 17.96 -3.69 17.37
N GLU A 522 18.16 -3.69 18.69
CA GLU A 522 17.44 -4.54 19.64
C GLU A 522 15.94 -4.33 19.55
N ASN A 523 15.51 -3.06 19.56
CA ASN A 523 14.10 -2.68 19.51
C ASN A 523 13.52 -2.71 18.08
N ARG A 524 14.34 -3.03 17.09
CA ARG A 524 13.99 -2.97 15.66
C ARG A 524 13.30 -1.65 15.27
N ARG A 525 13.78 -0.55 15.83
CA ARG A 525 13.21 0.79 15.67
C ARG A 525 14.27 1.87 15.84
N GLY A 526 14.57 2.59 14.78
CA GLY A 526 15.51 3.71 14.82
C GLY A 526 15.51 4.48 13.50
N HIS A 527 15.74 5.80 13.59
CA HIS A 527 15.92 6.64 12.42
C HIS A 527 17.04 7.64 12.63
N VAL A 528 18.03 7.61 11.76
CA VAL A 528 19.16 8.55 11.78
C VAL A 528 18.99 9.55 10.63
N VAL A 529 18.89 10.82 10.96
CA VAL A 529 18.82 11.95 10.00
C VAL A 529 20.13 12.71 10.03
N ASN A 530 20.89 12.66 8.94
CA ASN A 530 22.17 13.35 8.82
C ASN A 530 22.03 14.63 8.00
N ILE A 531 22.33 15.78 8.61
CA ILE A 531 22.38 17.06 7.91
C ILE A 531 23.70 17.14 7.14
N SER A 532 23.61 16.92 5.85
CA SER A 532 24.70 17.06 4.88
C SER A 532 24.59 18.39 4.14
N SER A 533 25.14 18.50 2.95
CA SER A 533 25.15 19.73 2.16
C SER A 533 25.01 19.43 0.67
N ILE A 534 24.38 20.35 -0.06
CA ILE A 534 24.42 20.35 -1.52
C ILE A 534 25.85 20.35 -2.07
N GLY A 535 26.82 20.89 -1.31
CA GLY A 535 28.23 20.89 -1.65
C GLY A 535 28.79 19.48 -1.91
N VAL A 536 28.25 18.44 -1.27
CA VAL A 536 28.63 17.04 -1.52
C VAL A 536 28.24 16.59 -2.92
N LEU A 537 27.14 17.09 -3.46
CA LEU A 537 26.66 16.74 -4.80
C LEU A 537 27.34 17.54 -5.90
N THR A 538 27.75 18.80 -5.57
CA THR A 538 28.34 19.74 -6.52
C THR A 538 29.85 19.75 -6.48
N ASN A 539 30.51 19.16 -5.47
CA ASN A 539 31.95 19.23 -5.23
C ASN A 539 32.45 20.67 -5.20
N ALA A 540 31.77 21.55 -4.41
CA ALA A 540 31.98 23.00 -4.41
C ALA A 540 33.42 23.39 -4.05
N PRO A 541 34.13 24.14 -4.89
CA PRO A 541 35.49 24.66 -4.58
C PRO A 541 35.51 25.48 -3.28
N ARG A 542 36.66 25.57 -2.63
CA ARG A 542 36.90 26.19 -1.31
C ARG A 542 36.27 25.47 -0.11
N PHE A 543 35.57 24.36 -0.33
CA PHE A 543 34.96 23.59 0.76
C PHE A 543 35.54 22.17 0.89
N SER A 544 36.79 21.97 0.43
CA SER A 544 37.38 20.62 0.35
C SER A 544 37.34 19.87 1.68
N ALA A 545 37.73 20.48 2.81
CA ALA A 545 37.65 19.84 4.14
C ALA A 545 36.21 19.54 4.56
N TYR A 546 35.30 20.48 4.34
CA TYR A 546 33.89 20.35 4.68
C TYR A 546 33.18 19.28 3.83
N VAL A 547 33.33 19.36 2.51
CA VAL A 547 32.74 18.42 1.57
C VAL A 547 33.25 17.01 1.83
N ALA A 548 34.58 16.84 2.05
CA ALA A 548 35.14 15.53 2.37
C ALA A 548 34.50 14.93 3.64
N SER A 549 34.35 15.73 4.72
CA SER A 549 33.77 15.25 5.98
C SER A 549 32.31 14.84 5.84
N LYS A 550 31.50 15.60 5.09
CA LYS A 550 30.08 15.27 4.86
C LYS A 550 29.91 14.13 3.87
N SER A 551 30.81 13.98 2.89
CA SER A 551 30.85 12.83 1.96
C SER A 551 31.20 11.53 2.69
N ALA A 552 32.12 11.57 3.65
CA ALA A 552 32.47 10.43 4.49
C ALA A 552 31.27 9.95 5.30
N LEU A 553 30.49 10.87 5.91
CA LEU A 553 29.29 10.54 6.66
C LEU A 553 28.19 9.98 5.76
N ASP A 554 28.01 10.52 4.54
CA ASP A 554 27.05 9.99 3.56
C ASP A 554 27.43 8.57 3.13
N ALA A 555 28.71 8.29 2.87
CA ALA A 555 29.20 6.96 2.55
C ALA A 555 28.98 5.95 3.69
N PHE A 556 29.34 6.31 4.93
CA PHE A 556 29.07 5.53 6.13
C PHE A 556 27.58 5.17 6.25
N SER A 557 26.73 6.18 6.08
CA SER A 557 25.27 6.03 6.22
C SER A 557 24.70 5.05 5.20
N ARG A 558 25.22 5.03 3.97
CA ARG A 558 24.80 4.06 2.94
C ARG A 558 25.22 2.64 3.29
N CYS A 559 26.43 2.45 3.81
CA CYS A 559 26.90 1.13 4.27
C CYS A 559 26.03 0.64 5.44
N ALA A 560 25.88 1.44 6.49
CA ALA A 560 25.07 1.10 7.65
C ALA A 560 23.59 0.83 7.31
N ALA A 561 23.01 1.64 6.42
CA ALA A 561 21.64 1.42 5.93
C ALA A 561 21.49 0.08 5.20
N SER A 562 22.51 -0.38 4.47
CA SER A 562 22.50 -1.68 3.80
C SER A 562 22.64 -2.82 4.80
N GLU A 563 23.48 -2.68 5.83
CA GLU A 563 23.70 -3.69 6.86
C GLU A 563 22.49 -3.87 7.80
N TRP A 564 21.74 -2.79 8.07
CA TRP A 564 20.66 -2.76 9.07
C TRP A 564 19.25 -2.68 8.46
N SER A 565 19.12 -2.80 7.15
CA SER A 565 17.85 -2.68 6.43
C SER A 565 16.75 -3.66 6.88
N ASP A 566 17.13 -4.86 7.31
CA ASP A 566 16.22 -5.91 7.78
C ASP A 566 15.86 -5.78 9.28
N ARG A 567 16.48 -4.81 9.98
CA ARG A 567 16.26 -4.55 11.40
C ARG A 567 15.50 -3.25 11.67
N ASN A 568 14.88 -2.68 10.66
CA ASN A 568 14.06 -1.47 10.73
C ASN A 568 14.80 -0.24 11.33
N VAL A 569 16.11 -0.15 11.12
CA VAL A 569 16.92 1.04 11.42
C VAL A 569 17.22 1.74 10.11
N THR A 570 16.75 2.98 9.96
CA THR A 570 16.75 3.73 8.70
C THR A 570 17.65 4.94 8.75
N PHE A 571 18.16 5.34 7.59
CA PHE A 571 19.01 6.53 7.44
C PHE A 571 18.43 7.47 6.38
N THR A 572 18.38 8.75 6.69
CA THR A 572 18.10 9.82 5.72
C THR A 572 19.27 10.81 5.69
N THR A 573 19.83 11.04 4.52
CA THR A 573 20.80 12.12 4.30
C THR A 573 20.11 13.31 3.65
N ILE A 574 20.17 14.48 4.26
CA ILE A 574 19.63 15.73 3.70
C ILE A 574 20.80 16.53 3.12
N ASN A 575 20.91 16.61 1.80
CA ASN A 575 21.86 17.48 1.11
C ASN A 575 21.32 18.92 1.13
N MET A 576 21.45 19.54 2.31
CA MET A 576 20.85 20.84 2.62
C MET A 576 21.36 21.92 1.65
N PRO A 577 20.50 22.71 1.04
CA PRO A 577 20.90 23.91 0.31
C PRO A 577 21.43 24.96 1.27
N LEU A 578 21.78 26.17 0.76
CA LEU A 578 22.24 27.25 1.60
C LEU A 578 21.11 27.72 2.52
N VAL A 579 21.39 27.78 3.84
CA VAL A 579 20.40 28.16 4.86
C VAL A 579 20.95 29.37 5.63
N LYS A 580 20.13 30.41 5.82
CA LYS A 580 20.47 31.64 6.52
C LYS A 580 20.68 31.38 8.03
N THR A 581 21.92 31.07 8.40
CA THR A 581 22.31 30.71 9.77
C THR A 581 23.56 31.51 10.21
N PRO A 582 23.86 31.54 11.50
CA PRO A 582 25.12 32.15 11.98
C PRO A 582 26.39 31.57 11.35
N MET A 583 26.35 30.32 10.86
CA MET A 583 27.46 29.64 10.20
C MET A 583 27.88 30.32 8.89
N ILE A 584 26.92 30.85 8.12
CA ILE A 584 27.19 31.49 6.83
C ILE A 584 27.35 33.01 6.92
N ALA A 585 26.92 33.64 8.01
CA ALA A 585 26.93 35.11 8.21
C ALA A 585 28.29 35.77 7.94
N PRO A 586 29.45 35.15 8.21
CA PRO A 586 30.74 35.77 7.89
C PRO A 586 31.03 35.89 6.38
N THR A 587 30.25 35.27 5.52
CA THR A 587 30.51 35.19 4.08
C THR A 587 29.49 36.02 3.30
N LYS A 588 29.79 37.34 3.14
CA LYS A 588 28.88 38.33 2.53
C LYS A 588 28.35 37.98 1.14
N ILE A 589 29.06 37.17 0.34
CA ILE A 589 28.63 36.76 -0.98
C ILE A 589 27.29 35.98 -0.94
N TYR A 590 26.96 35.38 0.20
CA TYR A 590 25.71 34.65 0.37
C TYR A 590 24.49 35.56 0.54
N ASP A 591 24.69 36.86 0.76
CA ASP A 591 23.60 37.84 0.84
C ASP A 591 22.88 38.01 -0.51
N SER A 592 23.56 37.70 -1.63
CA SER A 592 23.02 37.77 -3.00
C SER A 592 22.55 36.44 -3.57
N VAL A 593 22.64 35.34 -2.80
CA VAL A 593 22.26 34.00 -3.26
C VAL A 593 20.95 33.58 -2.56
N PRO A 594 20.00 32.96 -3.28
CA PRO A 594 18.79 32.38 -2.64
C PRO A 594 19.14 31.44 -1.50
N THR A 595 18.59 31.70 -0.32
CA THR A 595 18.82 30.93 0.90
C THR A 595 17.49 30.50 1.51
N LEU A 596 17.47 29.32 2.09
CA LEU A 596 16.36 28.92 2.94
C LEU A 596 16.42 29.56 4.32
N THR A 597 15.29 29.76 4.96
CA THR A 597 15.21 30.07 6.39
C THR A 597 15.51 28.82 7.22
N PRO A 598 15.89 28.95 8.50
CA PRO A 598 16.02 27.81 9.40
C PRO A 598 14.72 26.99 9.55
N ASP A 599 13.57 27.64 9.49
CA ASP A 599 12.27 26.97 9.59
C ASP A 599 11.95 26.10 8.37
N GLU A 600 12.21 26.61 7.16
CA GLU A 600 12.11 25.83 5.92
C GLU A 600 13.05 24.62 5.93
N ALA A 601 14.27 24.80 6.41
CA ALA A 601 15.23 23.70 6.57
C ALA A 601 14.75 22.68 7.62
N ALA A 602 14.17 23.12 8.74
CA ALA A 602 13.58 22.25 9.75
C ALA A 602 12.36 21.50 9.22
N THR A 603 11.60 22.09 8.28
CA THR A 603 10.51 21.37 7.57
C THR A 603 11.06 20.20 6.74
N MET A 604 12.21 20.38 6.05
CA MET A 604 12.87 19.26 5.36
C MET A 604 13.31 18.16 6.33
N VAL A 605 13.71 18.52 7.57
CA VAL A 605 14.05 17.52 8.61
C VAL A 605 12.79 16.81 9.10
N ALA A 606 11.68 17.53 9.31
CA ALA A 606 10.40 16.95 9.65
C ALA A 606 9.92 15.96 8.58
N ASP A 607 10.01 16.35 7.30
CA ASP A 607 9.68 15.45 6.18
C ASP A 607 10.59 14.22 6.16
N ALA A 608 11.88 14.38 6.45
CA ALA A 608 12.81 13.25 6.57
C ALA A 608 12.34 12.26 7.67
N ILE A 609 11.90 12.77 8.81
CA ILE A 609 11.44 11.96 9.94
C ILE A 609 10.12 11.22 9.60
N VAL A 610 9.18 11.91 8.97
CA VAL A 610 7.87 11.38 8.61
C VAL A 610 7.98 10.36 7.47
N TYR A 611 8.61 10.73 6.35
CA TYR A 611 8.61 9.92 5.12
C TYR A 611 9.80 8.95 5.00
N ARG A 612 10.86 9.14 5.79
CA ARG A 612 12.09 8.32 5.83
C ARG A 612 12.72 8.07 4.46
N PRO A 613 12.81 9.06 3.56
CA PRO A 613 13.48 8.88 2.29
C PRO A 613 14.98 8.61 2.51
N LYS A 614 15.62 7.88 1.62
CA LYS A 614 17.08 7.65 1.72
C LYS A 614 17.88 8.95 1.56
N ARG A 615 17.37 9.88 0.75
CA ARG A 615 18.00 11.19 0.50
C ARG A 615 16.95 12.27 0.25
N ILE A 616 17.20 13.46 0.76
CA ILE A 616 16.52 14.69 0.36
C ILE A 616 17.57 15.61 -0.27
N ALA A 617 17.35 16.04 -1.51
CA ALA A 617 18.25 16.92 -2.25
C ALA A 617 17.49 17.79 -3.25
N THR A 618 18.06 18.95 -3.61
CA THR A 618 17.48 19.80 -4.66
C THR A 618 17.69 19.18 -6.04
N ARG A 619 16.79 19.47 -6.98
CA ARG A 619 16.92 19.03 -8.39
C ARG A 619 18.25 19.48 -9.00
N LEU A 620 18.69 20.71 -8.70
CA LEU A 620 19.98 21.23 -9.15
C LEU A 620 21.16 20.41 -8.61
N GLY A 621 21.15 20.04 -7.33
CA GLY A 621 22.18 19.20 -6.73
C GLY A 621 22.25 17.82 -7.39
N ILE A 622 21.11 17.18 -7.61
CA ILE A 622 21.03 15.89 -8.32
C ILE A 622 21.57 16.03 -9.74
N PHE A 623 21.17 17.07 -10.48
CA PHE A 623 21.68 17.34 -11.83
C PHE A 623 23.20 17.49 -11.84
N ALA A 624 23.77 18.27 -10.90
CA ALA A 624 25.21 18.47 -10.79
C ALA A 624 25.95 17.15 -10.50
N GLN A 625 25.38 16.28 -9.64
CA GLN A 625 25.94 14.96 -9.37
C GLN A 625 25.95 14.06 -10.62
N VAL A 626 24.85 14.06 -11.39
CA VAL A 626 24.73 13.31 -12.63
C VAL A 626 25.71 13.84 -13.68
N LEU A 627 25.80 15.17 -13.81
CA LEU A 627 26.77 15.80 -14.73
C LEU A 627 28.20 15.42 -14.37
N HIS A 628 28.55 15.43 -13.08
CA HIS A 628 29.88 15.03 -12.62
C HIS A 628 30.19 13.55 -12.92
N ALA A 629 29.19 12.69 -12.79
CA ALA A 629 29.35 11.25 -13.10
C ALA A 629 29.50 10.97 -14.60
N LEU A 630 28.72 11.66 -15.45
CA LEU A 630 28.67 11.39 -16.89
C LEU A 630 29.65 12.22 -17.72
N ALA A 631 29.97 13.45 -17.27
CA ALA A 631 30.83 14.41 -17.97
C ALA A 631 31.74 15.17 -16.99
N PRO A 632 32.66 14.49 -16.27
CA PRO A 632 33.45 15.08 -15.19
C PRO A 632 34.25 16.29 -15.62
N LYS A 633 34.84 16.26 -16.84
CA LYS A 633 35.61 17.40 -17.35
C LYS A 633 34.79 18.67 -17.57
N MET A 634 33.52 18.52 -18.00
CA MET A 634 32.59 19.64 -18.11
C MET A 634 32.28 20.24 -16.71
N ALA A 635 32.00 19.34 -15.76
CA ALA A 635 31.76 19.76 -14.38
C ALA A 635 32.96 20.51 -13.79
N GLU A 636 34.20 20.06 -14.00
CA GLU A 636 35.41 20.73 -13.58
C GLU A 636 35.55 22.15 -14.19
N ILE A 637 35.31 22.31 -15.50
CA ILE A 637 35.37 23.61 -16.18
C ILE A 637 34.36 24.58 -15.57
N VAL A 638 33.11 24.13 -15.37
CA VAL A 638 32.05 24.95 -14.77
C VAL A 638 32.42 25.36 -13.35
N MET A 639 32.90 24.45 -12.53
CA MET A 639 33.27 24.70 -11.15
C MET A 639 34.54 25.58 -11.04
N ASN A 640 35.53 25.39 -11.95
CA ASN A 640 36.70 26.22 -12.01
C ASN A 640 36.39 27.68 -12.46
N THR A 641 35.45 27.84 -13.40
CA THR A 641 34.95 29.14 -13.80
C THR A 641 34.34 29.88 -12.60
N GLY A 642 33.44 29.22 -11.86
CA GLY A 642 32.88 29.77 -10.62
C GLY A 642 33.95 30.06 -9.55
N TYR A 643 34.95 29.19 -9.41
CA TYR A 643 36.08 29.42 -8.52
C TYR A 643 36.84 30.71 -8.85
N ARG A 644 37.07 30.99 -10.12
CA ARG A 644 37.79 32.22 -10.56
C ARG A 644 36.95 33.51 -10.40
N MET A 645 35.63 33.39 -10.53
CA MET A 645 34.72 34.54 -10.41
C MET A 645 34.57 35.04 -8.97
N PHE A 646 34.75 34.18 -7.97
CA PHE A 646 34.48 34.52 -6.57
C PHE A 646 35.72 34.32 -5.70
N PRO A 647 36.39 35.36 -5.25
CA PRO A 647 37.61 35.28 -4.43
C PRO A 647 37.34 34.70 -3.03
N ASP A 648 38.42 34.37 -2.33
CA ASP A 648 38.39 34.05 -0.91
C ASP A 648 37.91 35.24 -0.08
N SER A 649 37.31 35.00 1.07
CA SER A 649 36.94 36.07 2.01
C SER A 649 38.18 36.61 2.70
N PRO A 650 38.20 37.90 3.14
CA PRO A 650 39.30 38.45 3.93
C PRO A 650 39.64 37.60 5.16
N ALA A 651 38.65 37.07 5.85
CA ALA A 651 38.85 36.18 6.99
C ALA A 651 39.54 34.85 6.61
N ALA A 652 39.40 34.36 5.37
CA ALA A 652 40.10 33.17 4.88
C ALA A 652 41.57 33.50 4.53
N ALA A 653 41.86 34.72 4.08
CA ALA A 653 43.19 35.17 3.74
C ALA A 653 44.07 35.55 4.97
N GLY A 654 43.48 35.58 6.18
CA GLY A 654 44.25 35.90 7.41
C GLY A 654 44.46 37.38 7.67
N SER A 655 43.70 38.26 7.01
CA SER A 655 43.69 39.70 7.21
C SER A 655 42.56 40.17 8.12
#